data_3064966bb1bc15b281d6388c42710aa5
#
_entry.id   3064966bb1bc15b281d6388c42710aa5
#
_cell.length_a   1.000
_cell.length_b   1.000
_cell.length_c   1.000
_cell.angle_alpha   90.00
_cell.angle_beta   90.00
_cell.angle_gamma   90.00
#
_symmetry.space_group_name_H-M   'P 1'
#
loop_
_entity.id
_entity.type
_entity.pdbx_description
1 polymer ?
#
loop_
_entity_poly.entity_id
_entity_poly.type
_entity_poly.pdbx_seq_one_letter_code
_entity_poly.pdbx_strand_id
1 'polypeptide(L)'
;MATLHYTSGGSGTDIAKAGFNLASVQYVDQVNELPEGMKGLVYLDEANGVTQSFIDKVTPFLGNPNVFGFFLVDEPDPTGQWGTYASAANLKAESDWIHEHFPGAKTYITMMSLGTSANPDFRGTYNPANTGIDYYGIDVYPVRTDGPVDYNMIDKFVAAAQASGIPTSQIVPGYQAFGGGEYNTDMGGKYVVPTAAQMEIMMEHWAKLVPSPAFDYAYAWGSQRGDTALESSSELQAVFREHNLATTGTEPPPVDTSDTLYGTSGDDVFHGAGGHTMIGYGGNDTYYVEDVRDKEIEAAGGGTDKVLASVSHALAAGSEIELLATNSPSGTTAINLTGNAFAQTIQGNAGANVINGLGGADMMSGYGGNDTYYVDNAGDRAIEAVGGGNDKVLASVSHVLSAGSYIELLATANPSGTTAINLTGNGSGQTIQGNAGANVINGRGGADTMTGYGGNDTYYVDNTGDRVNEAVGGGTDKVLASASYALSAGSQIELLATTSPSVSTAINLTGNEFAQTIQGNAGANVINGGGGADTMAGRGGNDTYYVDNAADKVVEAVGGGTDKVLASVSHALLAGSQIELLATTNPSGTSAINLTGNAFAQTVQGNTGANIINGGGGADILTGNGGNDAFVFNSALGAGNIDKVTDFNKLQDKIQLDDAVFAGLKLGGLSSDAFFAGTAAHDSSDHIIYNSSTGALSFDSDGIGGAAQIQFATLSPGLSLTAGSFLVI
;
A
#
# COMPACT_ATOMS: atom_id res chain seq x y z
N MET A 1 -5.32 -50.88 11.11
CA MET A 1 -4.09 -50.74 10.32
C MET A 1 -3.83 -49.23 10.23
N ALA A 2 -2.59 -48.82 10.28
CA ALA A 2 -2.25 -47.40 10.03
C ALA A 2 -2.65 -47.05 8.62
N THR A 3 -3.10 -45.81 8.41
CA THR A 3 -3.40 -45.28 7.10
C THR A 3 -2.10 -45.21 6.25
N LEU A 4 -2.14 -45.66 5.00
CA LEU A 4 -1.05 -45.44 4.05
C LEU A 4 -1.26 -44.13 3.33
N HIS A 5 -0.18 -43.55 2.80
CA HIS A 5 -0.20 -42.25 2.13
C HIS A 5 0.39 -42.40 0.73
N TYR A 6 -0.45 -42.21 -0.27
CA TYR A 6 -0.14 -42.38 -1.70
C TYR A 6 0.05 -41.03 -2.38
N THR A 7 0.96 -40.97 -3.35
CA THR A 7 1.02 -39.89 -4.32
C THR A 7 1.30 -40.43 -5.73
N SER A 8 0.71 -39.80 -6.73
CA SER A 8 0.99 -40.13 -8.13
C SER A 8 2.27 -39.42 -8.58
N GLY A 9 3.19 -40.20 -9.15
CA GLY A 9 4.51 -39.69 -9.61
C GLY A 9 5.55 -39.58 -8.49
N GLY A 10 6.75 -39.12 -8.87
CA GLY A 10 7.89 -39.02 -7.98
C GLY A 10 8.68 -40.32 -7.83
N SER A 11 9.96 -40.22 -7.44
CA SER A 11 10.72 -41.41 -7.02
C SER A 11 10.34 -41.84 -5.62
N GLY A 12 10.42 -43.15 -5.30
CA GLY A 12 10.15 -43.63 -3.95
C GLY A 12 10.96 -42.91 -2.88
N THR A 13 12.20 -42.54 -3.18
CA THR A 13 13.08 -41.81 -2.27
C THR A 13 12.64 -40.37 -2.05
N ASP A 14 12.14 -39.68 -3.10
CA ASP A 14 11.74 -38.27 -2.98
C ASP A 14 10.41 -38.14 -2.23
N ILE A 15 9.41 -38.98 -2.57
CA ILE A 15 8.10 -38.94 -1.91
C ILE A 15 8.19 -39.37 -0.45
N ALA A 16 9.13 -40.24 -0.09
CA ALA A 16 9.39 -40.64 1.30
C ALA A 16 9.79 -39.46 2.20
N LYS A 17 10.47 -38.44 1.65
CA LYS A 17 10.83 -37.21 2.37
C LYS A 17 9.61 -36.42 2.86
N ALA A 18 8.50 -36.51 2.16
CA ALA A 18 7.22 -35.93 2.55
C ALA A 18 6.30 -36.94 3.29
N GLY A 19 6.88 -38.04 3.77
CA GLY A 19 6.18 -39.04 4.59
C GLY A 19 5.26 -40.00 3.83
N PHE A 20 5.24 -39.95 2.49
CA PHE A 20 4.46 -40.90 1.70
C PHE A 20 5.09 -42.29 1.79
N ASN A 21 4.26 -43.33 1.96
CA ASN A 21 4.70 -44.70 2.15
C ASN A 21 3.98 -45.69 1.20
N LEU A 22 3.23 -45.13 0.22
CA LEU A 22 2.62 -45.86 -0.87
C LEU A 22 2.96 -45.15 -2.18
N ALA A 23 3.74 -45.79 -3.06
CA ALA A 23 4.24 -45.21 -4.31
C ALA A 23 3.45 -45.68 -5.53
N SER A 24 3.29 -44.81 -6.54
CA SER A 24 2.81 -45.20 -7.86
C SER A 24 3.92 -45.94 -8.62
N VAL A 25 3.63 -47.14 -9.08
CA VAL A 25 4.59 -48.01 -9.81
C VAL A 25 3.94 -48.63 -11.02
N GLN A 26 4.71 -48.87 -12.08
CA GLN A 26 4.24 -49.51 -13.31
C GLN A 26 5.03 -50.76 -13.66
N TYR A 27 6.26 -50.90 -13.11
CA TYR A 27 7.16 -51.98 -13.39
C TYR A 27 7.65 -52.64 -12.09
N VAL A 28 7.95 -53.92 -12.15
CA VAL A 28 8.36 -54.71 -10.96
C VAL A 28 9.69 -54.20 -10.38
N ASP A 29 10.59 -53.70 -11.21
CA ASP A 29 11.86 -53.13 -10.75
C ASP A 29 11.64 -51.91 -9.89
N GLN A 30 10.66 -51.08 -10.22
CA GLN A 30 10.28 -49.92 -9.40
C GLN A 30 9.80 -50.32 -7.97
N VAL A 31 9.07 -51.45 -7.88
CA VAL A 31 8.64 -51.97 -6.59
C VAL A 31 9.82 -52.47 -5.76
N ASN A 32 10.79 -53.11 -6.42
CA ASN A 32 11.97 -53.67 -5.77
C ASN A 32 12.98 -52.61 -5.30
N GLU A 33 12.92 -51.41 -5.89
CA GLU A 33 13.76 -50.23 -5.56
C GLU A 33 13.13 -49.32 -4.52
N LEU A 34 11.91 -49.61 -4.04
CA LEU A 34 11.22 -48.78 -3.03
C LEU A 34 12.00 -48.83 -1.69
N PRO A 35 12.07 -47.69 -0.98
CA PRO A 35 12.62 -47.65 0.38
C PRO A 35 11.99 -48.66 1.33
N GLU A 36 12.72 -49.07 2.36
CA GLU A 36 12.25 -50.01 3.34
C GLU A 36 10.94 -49.50 4.02
N GLY A 37 9.96 -50.36 4.11
CA GLY A 37 8.61 -50.04 4.66
C GLY A 37 7.62 -49.44 3.68
N MET A 38 8.07 -48.96 2.48
CA MET A 38 7.20 -48.44 1.44
C MET A 38 6.56 -49.59 0.66
N LYS A 39 5.31 -49.36 0.20
CA LYS A 39 4.58 -50.27 -0.68
C LYS A 39 4.35 -49.67 -2.06
N GLY A 40 4.13 -50.53 -3.05
CA GLY A 40 3.74 -50.13 -4.40
C GLY A 40 2.25 -50.30 -4.64
N LEU A 41 1.60 -49.28 -5.20
CA LEU A 41 0.30 -49.36 -5.86
C LEU A 41 0.55 -49.38 -7.36
N VAL A 42 0.28 -50.55 -7.98
CA VAL A 42 0.60 -50.81 -9.39
C VAL A 42 -0.45 -50.19 -10.29
N TYR A 43 -0.06 -49.18 -11.08
CA TYR A 43 -0.97 -48.54 -12.04
C TYR A 43 -1.03 -49.35 -13.34
N LEU A 44 -2.23 -49.88 -13.68
CA LEU A 44 -2.43 -50.79 -14.83
C LEU A 44 -2.95 -50.07 -16.08
N ASP A 45 -3.82 -49.06 -15.92
CA ASP A 45 -4.58 -48.45 -17.00
C ASP A 45 -5.30 -49.51 -17.89
N GLU A 46 -6.08 -50.37 -17.22
CA GLU A 46 -6.86 -51.44 -17.86
C GLU A 46 -8.32 -51.31 -17.45
N ALA A 47 -9.23 -51.56 -18.39
CA ALA A 47 -10.67 -51.41 -18.18
C ALA A 47 -11.50 -52.40 -19.05
N ASN A 48 -10.82 -53.33 -19.73
CA ASN A 48 -11.42 -54.20 -20.76
C ASN A 48 -11.69 -55.64 -20.27
N GLY A 49 -11.58 -55.85 -18.95
CA GLY A 49 -11.71 -57.17 -18.36
C GLY A 49 -10.40 -57.96 -18.40
N VAL A 50 -10.45 -59.24 -18.10
CA VAL A 50 -9.27 -60.12 -18.04
C VAL A 50 -8.75 -60.44 -19.43
N THR A 51 -8.13 -59.47 -20.07
CA THR A 51 -7.46 -59.60 -21.36
C THR A 51 -6.08 -60.15 -21.22
N GLN A 52 -5.42 -60.55 -22.32
CA GLN A 52 -4.01 -60.93 -22.28
C GLN A 52 -3.12 -59.74 -21.82
N SER A 53 -3.46 -58.51 -22.25
CA SER A 53 -2.77 -57.29 -21.81
C SER A 53 -2.83 -57.13 -20.29
N PHE A 54 -3.98 -57.29 -19.70
CA PHE A 54 -4.20 -57.23 -18.24
C PHE A 54 -3.32 -58.31 -17.53
N ILE A 55 -3.39 -59.56 -18.01
CA ILE A 55 -2.63 -60.67 -17.41
C ILE A 55 -1.12 -60.41 -17.52
N ASP A 56 -0.64 -59.93 -18.64
CA ASP A 56 0.81 -59.63 -18.86
C ASP A 56 1.25 -58.49 -17.95
N LYS A 57 0.42 -57.50 -17.64
CA LYS A 57 0.72 -56.40 -16.71
C LYS A 57 0.74 -56.84 -15.25
N VAL A 58 -0.17 -57.71 -14.83
CA VAL A 58 -0.28 -58.11 -13.41
C VAL A 58 0.66 -59.23 -13.01
N THR A 59 0.89 -60.23 -13.93
CA THR A 59 1.68 -61.43 -13.63
C THR A 59 3.09 -61.17 -13.10
N PRO A 60 3.87 -60.17 -13.55
CA PRO A 60 5.19 -59.88 -13.02
C PRO A 60 5.24 -59.54 -11.52
N PHE A 61 4.15 -59.08 -10.96
CA PHE A 61 4.04 -58.64 -9.57
C PHE A 61 3.60 -59.76 -8.63
N LEU A 62 3.12 -60.87 -9.13
CA LEU A 62 2.58 -61.96 -8.31
C LEU A 62 3.61 -62.44 -7.26
N GLY A 63 3.17 -62.50 -6.01
CA GLY A 63 3.98 -62.93 -4.86
C GLY A 63 4.97 -61.86 -4.35
N ASN A 64 5.01 -60.66 -4.89
CA ASN A 64 5.90 -59.62 -4.38
C ASN A 64 5.30 -58.98 -3.12
N PRO A 65 5.96 -59.13 -1.95
CA PRO A 65 5.40 -58.67 -0.67
C PRO A 65 5.32 -57.14 -0.55
N ASN A 66 6.00 -56.41 -1.39
CA ASN A 66 5.99 -54.93 -1.38
C ASN A 66 4.88 -54.35 -2.24
N VAL A 67 4.07 -55.16 -2.94
CA VAL A 67 2.86 -54.71 -3.62
C VAL A 67 1.72 -54.60 -2.60
N PHE A 68 1.13 -53.39 -2.50
CA PHE A 68 -0.10 -53.15 -1.76
C PHE A 68 -1.32 -53.60 -2.55
N GLY A 69 -1.35 -53.24 -3.80
CA GLY A 69 -2.49 -53.52 -4.68
C GLY A 69 -2.31 -52.95 -6.09
N PHE A 70 -3.42 -52.90 -6.81
CA PHE A 70 -3.48 -52.52 -8.20
C PHE A 70 -4.48 -51.39 -8.43
N PHE A 71 -4.03 -50.32 -9.03
CA PHE A 71 -4.85 -49.22 -9.52
C PHE A 71 -5.27 -49.57 -10.95
N LEU A 72 -6.53 -50.00 -11.13
CA LEU A 72 -6.98 -50.60 -12.38
C LEU A 72 -7.07 -49.58 -13.50
N VAL A 73 -7.79 -48.49 -13.25
CA VAL A 73 -8.00 -47.41 -14.22
C VAL A 73 -8.34 -46.11 -13.49
N ASP A 74 -7.86 -45.03 -14.06
CA ASP A 74 -8.08 -43.66 -13.57
C ASP A 74 -9.39 -43.10 -14.15
N GLU A 75 -10.30 -42.58 -13.31
CA GLU A 75 -11.53 -41.92 -13.67
C GLU A 75 -12.34 -42.66 -14.78
N PRO A 76 -12.70 -43.95 -14.63
CA PRO A 76 -13.43 -44.68 -15.66
C PRO A 76 -14.82 -44.05 -15.88
N ASP A 77 -15.17 -43.89 -17.16
CA ASP A 77 -16.47 -43.37 -17.60
C ASP A 77 -17.45 -44.52 -17.95
N PRO A 78 -18.50 -44.74 -17.15
CA PRO A 78 -19.46 -45.78 -17.43
C PRO A 78 -20.31 -45.51 -18.69
N THR A 79 -20.27 -44.28 -19.20
CA THR A 79 -21.00 -43.87 -20.41
C THR A 79 -20.14 -43.90 -21.66
N GLY A 80 -18.81 -43.79 -21.51
CA GLY A 80 -17.85 -43.67 -22.62
C GLY A 80 -17.95 -42.36 -23.38
N GLN A 81 -18.60 -41.35 -22.79
CA GLN A 81 -18.82 -40.05 -23.42
C GLN A 81 -17.69 -39.05 -23.11
N TRP A 82 -17.11 -39.15 -21.94
CA TRP A 82 -16.20 -38.12 -21.41
C TRP A 82 -14.79 -38.64 -21.09
N GLY A 83 -14.63 -39.96 -20.95
CA GLY A 83 -13.36 -40.57 -20.55
C GLY A 83 -13.21 -42.02 -21.04
N THR A 84 -12.29 -42.75 -20.40
CA THR A 84 -12.05 -44.16 -20.70
C THR A 84 -13.28 -44.99 -20.32
N TYR A 85 -13.95 -45.60 -21.33
CA TYR A 85 -15.11 -46.46 -21.08
C TYR A 85 -14.69 -47.69 -20.30
N ALA A 86 -15.34 -47.94 -19.17
CA ALA A 86 -15.23 -49.18 -18.42
C ALA A 86 -16.62 -49.73 -18.05
N SER A 87 -16.88 -51.00 -18.29
CA SER A 87 -18.07 -51.64 -17.74
C SER A 87 -17.81 -52.12 -16.30
N ALA A 88 -18.82 -52.04 -15.44
CA ALA A 88 -18.68 -52.58 -14.08
C ALA A 88 -18.36 -54.09 -14.10
N ALA A 89 -18.83 -54.84 -15.10
CA ALA A 89 -18.56 -56.26 -15.27
C ALA A 89 -17.08 -56.53 -15.62
N ASN A 90 -16.45 -55.68 -16.45
CA ASN A 90 -15.02 -55.78 -16.77
C ASN A 90 -14.17 -55.50 -15.53
N LEU A 91 -14.43 -54.41 -14.81
CA LEU A 91 -13.73 -54.05 -13.58
C LEU A 91 -13.89 -55.12 -12.51
N LYS A 92 -15.10 -55.73 -12.45
CA LYS A 92 -15.33 -56.88 -11.56
C LYS A 92 -14.45 -58.06 -11.92
N ALA A 93 -14.40 -58.42 -13.21
CA ALA A 93 -13.60 -59.56 -13.67
C ALA A 93 -12.09 -59.33 -13.36
N GLU A 94 -11.59 -58.12 -13.54
CA GLU A 94 -10.20 -57.74 -13.22
C GLU A 94 -9.93 -57.82 -11.71
N SER A 95 -10.83 -57.28 -10.88
CA SER A 95 -10.73 -57.30 -9.44
C SER A 95 -10.81 -58.75 -8.91
N ASP A 96 -11.77 -59.53 -9.37
CA ASP A 96 -11.91 -60.93 -8.97
C ASP A 96 -10.66 -61.75 -9.36
N TRP A 97 -10.08 -61.54 -10.52
CA TRP A 97 -8.87 -62.24 -10.98
C TRP A 97 -7.65 -61.86 -10.08
N ILE A 98 -7.50 -60.60 -9.71
CA ILE A 98 -6.42 -60.15 -8.81
C ILE A 98 -6.62 -60.82 -7.45
N HIS A 99 -7.80 -60.82 -6.88
CA HIS A 99 -8.05 -61.44 -5.55
C HIS A 99 -7.80 -62.93 -5.57
N GLU A 100 -8.11 -63.62 -6.69
CA GLU A 100 -7.84 -65.06 -6.82
C GLU A 100 -6.34 -65.38 -6.96
N HIS A 101 -5.62 -64.60 -7.75
CA HIS A 101 -4.21 -64.93 -8.09
C HIS A 101 -3.19 -64.20 -7.20
N PHE A 102 -3.62 -63.12 -6.52
CA PHE A 102 -2.75 -62.37 -5.59
C PHE A 102 -3.47 -62.17 -4.23
N PRO A 103 -3.57 -63.24 -3.40
CA PRO A 103 -4.30 -63.15 -2.15
C PRO A 103 -3.74 -62.06 -1.22
N GLY A 104 -4.61 -61.12 -0.83
CA GLY A 104 -4.28 -59.97 0.03
C GLY A 104 -3.99 -58.65 -0.72
N ALA A 105 -3.71 -58.72 -2.01
CA ALA A 105 -3.60 -57.48 -2.83
C ALA A 105 -4.96 -56.75 -2.88
N LYS A 106 -4.90 -55.44 -2.98
CA LYS A 106 -6.05 -54.54 -3.02
C LYS A 106 -6.30 -54.03 -4.45
N THR A 107 -7.54 -53.72 -4.78
CA THR A 107 -7.93 -53.11 -6.02
C THR A 107 -8.49 -51.71 -5.78
N TYR A 108 -8.15 -50.78 -6.66
CA TYR A 108 -8.44 -49.36 -6.53
C TYR A 108 -8.79 -48.74 -7.89
N ILE A 109 -9.73 -47.81 -7.89
CA ILE A 109 -10.00 -46.84 -8.97
C ILE A 109 -10.21 -45.46 -8.41
N THR A 110 -9.94 -44.41 -9.20
CA THR A 110 -10.50 -43.09 -8.93
C THR A 110 -11.88 -42.97 -9.56
N MET A 111 -12.69 -42.03 -9.07
CA MET A 111 -14.10 -41.94 -9.45
C MET A 111 -14.37 -40.65 -10.27
N MET A 112 -14.73 -40.80 -11.55
CA MET A 112 -15.21 -39.68 -12.35
C MET A 112 -16.61 -39.26 -11.88
N SER A 113 -16.77 -37.98 -11.51
CA SER A 113 -18.08 -37.38 -11.31
C SER A 113 -18.71 -37.01 -12.67
N LEU A 114 -19.87 -37.53 -12.96
CA LEU A 114 -20.66 -37.17 -14.14
C LEU A 114 -21.59 -35.96 -13.90
N GLY A 115 -21.57 -35.44 -12.68
CA GLY A 115 -22.24 -34.20 -12.30
C GLY A 115 -21.28 -33.00 -12.36
N THR A 116 -21.68 -31.92 -11.69
CA THR A 116 -20.83 -30.73 -11.51
C THR A 116 -20.19 -30.70 -10.13
N SER A 117 -19.22 -29.84 -9.93
CA SER A 117 -18.62 -29.62 -8.61
C SER A 117 -19.63 -29.18 -7.53
N ALA A 118 -20.72 -28.53 -7.92
CA ALA A 118 -21.81 -28.16 -7.03
C ALA A 118 -22.79 -29.32 -6.73
N ASN A 119 -22.94 -30.24 -7.67
CA ASN A 119 -23.84 -31.40 -7.60
C ASN A 119 -23.15 -32.62 -8.20
N PRO A 120 -22.21 -33.25 -7.45
CA PRO A 120 -21.52 -34.46 -7.94
C PRO A 120 -22.47 -35.64 -8.09
N ASP A 121 -22.20 -36.50 -9.11
CA ASP A 121 -23.04 -37.67 -9.43
C ASP A 121 -22.13 -38.82 -9.90
N PHE A 122 -22.08 -39.89 -9.13
CA PHE A 122 -21.33 -41.12 -9.47
C PHE A 122 -22.23 -42.22 -10.03
N ARG A 123 -23.53 -41.98 -10.25
CA ARG A 123 -24.53 -42.83 -10.89
C ARG A 123 -24.71 -44.24 -10.32
N GLY A 124 -23.97 -44.60 -9.25
CA GLY A 124 -24.05 -45.94 -8.66
C GLY A 124 -23.56 -47.08 -9.52
N THR A 125 -22.86 -46.79 -10.64
CA THR A 125 -22.36 -47.83 -11.57
C THR A 125 -21.18 -48.55 -10.95
N TYR A 126 -20.24 -47.82 -10.37
CA TYR A 126 -19.09 -48.41 -9.70
C TYR A 126 -19.26 -48.35 -8.19
N ASN A 127 -19.48 -49.49 -7.63
CA ASN A 127 -19.53 -49.69 -6.16
C ASN A 127 -19.12 -51.14 -5.85
N PRO A 128 -18.85 -51.50 -4.59
CA PRO A 128 -18.35 -52.80 -4.23
C PRO A 128 -19.25 -53.98 -4.69
N ALA A 129 -20.55 -53.77 -4.70
CA ALA A 129 -21.49 -54.83 -5.10
C ALA A 129 -21.39 -55.10 -6.63
N ASN A 130 -21.08 -54.08 -7.43
CA ASN A 130 -21.06 -54.19 -8.90
C ASN A 130 -19.67 -54.55 -9.46
N THR A 131 -18.60 -54.14 -8.75
CA THR A 131 -17.22 -54.23 -9.27
C THR A 131 -16.28 -55.10 -8.43
N GLY A 132 -16.65 -55.41 -7.19
CA GLY A 132 -15.76 -56.13 -6.26
C GLY A 132 -14.48 -55.36 -5.87
N ILE A 133 -14.35 -54.10 -6.24
CA ILE A 133 -13.19 -53.26 -5.96
C ILE A 133 -13.14 -52.93 -4.49
N ASP A 134 -11.92 -52.91 -3.93
CA ASP A 134 -11.71 -52.65 -2.48
C ASP A 134 -11.83 -51.17 -2.16
N TYR A 135 -11.32 -50.23 -3.02
CA TYR A 135 -11.20 -48.82 -2.67
C TYR A 135 -11.53 -47.89 -3.86
N TYR A 136 -12.11 -46.73 -3.53
CA TYR A 136 -12.59 -45.73 -4.49
C TYR A 136 -12.03 -44.37 -4.12
N GLY A 137 -11.15 -43.82 -4.93
CA GLY A 137 -10.62 -42.48 -4.77
C GLY A 137 -11.63 -41.42 -5.20
N ILE A 138 -11.78 -40.41 -4.40
CA ILE A 138 -12.70 -39.31 -4.68
C ILE A 138 -11.89 -38.03 -4.88
N ASP A 139 -11.88 -37.55 -6.14
CA ASP A 139 -11.17 -36.36 -6.54
C ASP A 139 -12.00 -35.11 -6.27
N VAL A 140 -11.58 -34.33 -5.28
CA VAL A 140 -12.24 -33.07 -4.91
C VAL A 140 -11.22 -31.96 -4.81
N TYR A 141 -11.34 -30.96 -5.68
CA TYR A 141 -10.37 -29.89 -5.84
C TYR A 141 -11.02 -28.53 -5.60
N PRO A 142 -11.14 -28.07 -4.33
CA PRO A 142 -11.90 -26.87 -3.97
C PRO A 142 -11.18 -25.54 -4.20
N VAL A 143 -9.85 -25.54 -4.43
CA VAL A 143 -9.04 -24.31 -4.59
C VAL A 143 -8.95 -23.95 -6.09
N ARG A 144 -9.73 -22.95 -6.51
CA ARG A 144 -9.96 -22.61 -7.93
C ARG A 144 -10.16 -21.11 -8.14
N THR A 145 -10.05 -20.65 -9.38
CA THR A 145 -10.19 -19.22 -9.76
C THR A 145 -11.62 -18.78 -10.05
N ASP A 146 -12.56 -19.69 -10.21
CA ASP A 146 -13.95 -19.42 -10.59
C ASP A 146 -14.91 -19.16 -9.41
N GLY A 147 -14.38 -19.02 -8.20
CA GLY A 147 -15.15 -18.68 -7.01
C GLY A 147 -14.29 -18.68 -5.73
N PRO A 148 -14.88 -18.35 -4.59
CA PRO A 148 -14.23 -18.54 -3.29
C PRO A 148 -14.00 -20.05 -3.04
N VAL A 149 -13.00 -20.37 -2.22
CA VAL A 149 -12.72 -21.76 -1.83
C VAL A 149 -13.94 -22.35 -1.10
N ASP A 150 -14.51 -23.44 -1.64
CA ASP A 150 -15.67 -24.13 -1.08
C ASP A 150 -15.27 -25.50 -0.53
N TYR A 151 -14.85 -25.56 0.70
CA TYR A 151 -14.50 -26.82 1.37
C TYR A 151 -15.70 -27.76 1.56
N ASN A 152 -16.96 -27.26 1.57
CA ASN A 152 -18.16 -28.09 1.59
C ASN A 152 -18.34 -28.92 0.30
N MET A 153 -17.51 -28.66 -0.71
CA MET A 153 -17.43 -29.52 -1.89
C MET A 153 -17.06 -30.96 -1.49
N ILE A 154 -16.16 -31.13 -0.52
CA ILE A 154 -15.75 -32.44 0.01
C ILE A 154 -16.97 -33.19 0.58
N ASP A 155 -17.79 -32.49 1.38
CA ASP A 155 -19.02 -33.08 1.96
C ASP A 155 -19.98 -33.57 0.86
N LYS A 156 -20.17 -32.77 -0.20
CA LYS A 156 -21.05 -33.11 -1.33
C LYS A 156 -20.56 -34.35 -2.07
N PHE A 157 -19.26 -34.43 -2.35
CA PHE A 157 -18.66 -35.55 -3.06
C PHE A 157 -18.70 -36.84 -2.24
N VAL A 158 -18.38 -36.79 -0.96
CA VAL A 158 -18.50 -37.94 -0.06
C VAL A 158 -19.94 -38.42 0.05
N ALA A 159 -20.91 -37.49 0.20
CA ALA A 159 -22.32 -37.85 0.23
C ALA A 159 -22.81 -38.49 -1.09
N ALA A 160 -22.36 -38.01 -2.25
CA ALA A 160 -22.66 -38.57 -3.55
C ALA A 160 -22.05 -39.98 -3.72
N ALA A 161 -20.81 -40.19 -3.25
CA ALA A 161 -20.17 -41.51 -3.26
C ALA A 161 -20.95 -42.51 -2.38
N GLN A 162 -21.35 -42.12 -1.17
CA GLN A 162 -22.17 -42.93 -0.29
C GLN A 162 -23.55 -43.24 -0.90
N ALA A 163 -24.19 -42.24 -1.54
CA ALA A 163 -25.48 -42.44 -2.25
C ALA A 163 -25.35 -43.38 -3.43
N SER A 164 -24.17 -43.50 -4.06
CA SER A 164 -23.89 -44.46 -5.14
C SER A 164 -23.61 -45.88 -4.65
N GLY A 165 -23.59 -46.11 -3.32
CA GLY A 165 -23.37 -47.43 -2.69
C GLY A 165 -21.93 -47.71 -2.29
N ILE A 166 -21.06 -46.69 -2.20
CA ILE A 166 -19.71 -46.84 -1.71
C ILE A 166 -19.70 -46.55 -0.21
N PRO A 167 -19.38 -47.54 0.68
CA PRO A 167 -19.32 -47.31 2.10
C PRO A 167 -18.10 -46.44 2.46
N THR A 168 -18.22 -45.64 3.53
CA THR A 168 -17.17 -44.72 4.00
C THR A 168 -15.81 -45.41 4.18
N SER A 169 -15.79 -46.68 4.64
CA SER A 169 -14.54 -47.43 4.83
C SER A 169 -13.82 -47.83 3.54
N GLN A 170 -14.43 -47.62 2.40
CA GLN A 170 -13.84 -47.89 1.08
C GLN A 170 -13.60 -46.59 0.26
N ILE A 171 -13.94 -45.42 0.84
CA ILE A 171 -13.61 -44.13 0.25
C ILE A 171 -12.15 -43.79 0.57
N VAL A 172 -11.42 -43.35 -0.46
CA VAL A 172 -10.04 -42.86 -0.33
C VAL A 172 -10.05 -41.34 -0.55
N PRO A 173 -9.65 -40.55 0.47
CA PRO A 173 -9.53 -39.09 0.33
C PRO A 173 -8.51 -38.66 -0.72
N GLY A 174 -8.90 -37.75 -1.61
CA GLY A 174 -8.02 -37.12 -2.58
C GLY A 174 -7.70 -35.68 -2.21
N TYR A 175 -6.43 -35.33 -2.12
CA TYR A 175 -5.96 -33.99 -1.80
C TYR A 175 -5.47 -33.26 -3.04
N GLN A 176 -5.93 -32.02 -3.21
CA GLN A 176 -5.46 -31.13 -4.28
C GLN A 176 -4.04 -30.65 -3.99
N ALA A 177 -3.05 -31.21 -4.67
CA ALA A 177 -1.65 -30.80 -4.51
C ALA A 177 -1.06 -30.20 -5.80
N PHE A 178 -1.91 -29.63 -6.65
CA PHE A 178 -1.55 -29.06 -7.94
C PHE A 178 -2.37 -27.79 -8.25
N GLY A 179 -1.93 -27.03 -9.28
CA GLY A 179 -2.68 -25.90 -9.82
C GLY A 179 -2.06 -25.31 -11.07
N GLY A 180 -2.85 -24.57 -11.84
CA GLY A 180 -2.41 -23.97 -13.11
C GLY A 180 -2.44 -24.93 -14.30
N GLY A 181 -1.51 -24.75 -15.22
CA GLY A 181 -1.36 -25.58 -16.41
C GLY A 181 -2.56 -25.57 -17.35
N GLU A 182 -2.77 -26.70 -18.02
CA GLU A 182 -3.90 -26.89 -18.94
C GLU A 182 -5.19 -27.33 -18.25
N TYR A 183 -5.15 -27.64 -16.95
CA TYR A 183 -6.33 -28.08 -16.20
C TYR A 183 -7.33 -26.96 -15.99
N ASN A 184 -8.58 -27.22 -16.41
CA ASN A 184 -9.71 -26.29 -16.24
C ASN A 184 -10.75 -26.91 -15.32
N THR A 185 -11.42 -26.06 -14.54
CA THR A 185 -12.57 -26.46 -13.72
C THR A 185 -13.81 -26.64 -14.58
N ASP A 186 -14.81 -27.31 -14.05
CA ASP A 186 -16.13 -27.48 -14.70
C ASP A 186 -16.89 -26.16 -14.93
N MET A 187 -16.50 -25.07 -14.27
CA MET A 187 -17.04 -23.72 -14.42
C MET A 187 -16.20 -22.83 -15.35
N GLY A 188 -15.12 -23.35 -15.93
CA GLY A 188 -14.24 -22.64 -16.86
C GLY A 188 -13.13 -21.83 -16.21
N GLY A 189 -12.91 -21.97 -14.90
CA GLY A 189 -11.75 -21.45 -14.18
C GLY A 189 -10.52 -22.35 -14.26
N LYS A 190 -9.53 -22.07 -13.42
CA LYS A 190 -8.31 -22.88 -13.23
C LYS A 190 -8.24 -23.41 -11.81
N TYR A 191 -7.65 -24.58 -11.63
CA TYR A 191 -7.21 -25.01 -10.31
C TYR A 191 -6.00 -24.18 -9.85
N VAL A 192 -5.87 -23.99 -8.56
CA VAL A 192 -4.79 -23.20 -7.95
C VAL A 192 -4.09 -24.07 -6.91
N VAL A 193 -2.76 -24.01 -6.84
CA VAL A 193 -2.01 -24.71 -5.79
C VAL A 193 -2.48 -24.20 -4.43
N PRO A 194 -2.97 -25.06 -3.53
CA PRO A 194 -3.39 -24.65 -2.21
C PRO A 194 -2.21 -24.07 -1.39
N THR A 195 -2.52 -23.13 -0.51
CA THR A 195 -1.59 -22.75 0.56
C THR A 195 -1.55 -23.84 1.63
N ALA A 196 -0.53 -23.84 2.51
CA ALA A 196 -0.44 -24.75 3.64
C ALA A 196 -1.73 -24.74 4.50
N ALA A 197 -2.21 -23.57 4.89
CA ALA A 197 -3.44 -23.41 5.68
C ALA A 197 -4.69 -23.95 4.95
N GLN A 198 -4.76 -23.79 3.64
CA GLN A 198 -5.86 -24.36 2.85
C GLN A 198 -5.80 -25.88 2.79
N MET A 199 -4.60 -26.45 2.72
CA MET A 199 -4.39 -27.91 2.76
C MET A 199 -4.77 -28.50 4.12
N GLU A 200 -4.37 -27.88 5.20
CA GLU A 200 -4.74 -28.28 6.57
C GLU A 200 -6.27 -28.32 6.74
N ILE A 201 -6.98 -27.29 6.29
CA ILE A 201 -8.45 -27.25 6.32
C ILE A 201 -9.05 -28.40 5.49
N MET A 202 -8.51 -28.70 4.31
CA MET A 202 -8.96 -29.84 3.51
C MET A 202 -8.75 -31.17 4.23
N MET A 203 -7.59 -31.37 4.84
CA MET A 203 -7.27 -32.56 5.63
C MET A 203 -8.22 -32.74 6.82
N GLU A 204 -8.53 -31.64 7.53
CA GLU A 204 -9.51 -31.65 8.61
C GLU A 204 -10.92 -32.02 8.15
N HIS A 205 -11.36 -31.52 6.99
CA HIS A 205 -12.66 -31.88 6.41
C HIS A 205 -12.73 -33.36 6.09
N TRP A 206 -11.72 -33.90 5.41
CA TRP A 206 -11.63 -35.31 5.10
C TRP A 206 -11.61 -36.19 6.36
N ALA A 207 -10.82 -35.81 7.37
CA ALA A 207 -10.72 -36.56 8.63
C ALA A 207 -12.06 -36.65 9.37
N LYS A 208 -12.93 -35.66 9.27
CA LYS A 208 -14.29 -35.68 9.84
C LYS A 208 -15.21 -36.63 9.09
N LEU A 209 -15.11 -36.75 7.79
CA LEU A 209 -15.99 -37.52 6.93
C LEU A 209 -15.52 -38.95 6.71
N VAL A 210 -14.20 -39.16 6.65
CA VAL A 210 -13.54 -40.46 6.45
C VAL A 210 -12.40 -40.58 7.46
N PRO A 211 -12.70 -40.86 8.74
CA PRO A 211 -11.74 -40.71 9.85
C PRO A 211 -10.63 -41.78 9.90
N SER A 212 -10.74 -42.87 9.13
CA SER A 212 -9.74 -43.94 9.11
C SER A 212 -9.72 -44.63 7.75
N PRO A 213 -9.28 -43.93 6.71
CA PRO A 213 -9.16 -44.50 5.37
C PRO A 213 -8.06 -45.56 5.35
N ALA A 214 -8.15 -46.55 4.46
CA ALA A 214 -7.06 -47.49 4.27
C ALA A 214 -5.78 -46.84 3.74
N PHE A 215 -5.98 -45.85 2.91
CA PHE A 215 -4.96 -44.89 2.47
C PHE A 215 -5.65 -43.61 1.99
N ASP A 216 -4.87 -42.55 1.87
CA ASP A 216 -5.25 -41.30 1.21
C ASP A 216 -4.26 -41.01 0.07
N TYR A 217 -4.55 -40.02 -0.76
CA TYR A 217 -3.64 -39.68 -1.84
C TYR A 217 -3.56 -38.18 -2.13
N ALA A 218 -2.36 -37.75 -2.57
CA ALA A 218 -2.12 -36.43 -3.11
C ALA A 218 -2.03 -36.49 -4.64
N TYR A 219 -2.78 -35.67 -5.34
CA TYR A 219 -2.65 -35.47 -6.76
C TYR A 219 -2.07 -34.07 -7.01
N ALA A 220 -0.84 -33.95 -7.51
CA ALA A 220 0.14 -34.98 -7.81
C ALA A 220 1.51 -34.56 -7.27
N TRP A 221 2.46 -35.48 -7.19
CA TRP A 221 3.84 -35.15 -6.86
C TRP A 221 4.51 -34.35 -7.96
N GLY A 222 4.55 -34.87 -9.17
CA GLY A 222 5.20 -34.26 -10.32
C GLY A 222 4.28 -33.42 -11.19
N SER A 223 4.83 -32.35 -11.76
CA SER A 223 4.11 -31.48 -12.70
C SER A 223 3.70 -32.22 -13.96
N GLN A 224 2.45 -32.06 -14.37
CA GLN A 224 1.87 -32.57 -15.59
C GLN A 224 1.24 -31.42 -16.38
N ARG A 225 1.25 -31.47 -17.71
CA ARG A 225 0.59 -30.48 -18.57
C ARG A 225 0.89 -29.00 -18.20
N GLY A 226 2.08 -28.73 -17.68
CA GLY A 226 2.52 -27.37 -17.34
C GLY A 226 1.92 -26.77 -16.07
N ASP A 227 1.35 -27.57 -15.19
CA ASP A 227 0.88 -27.20 -13.86
C ASP A 227 2.04 -27.10 -12.85
N THR A 228 1.76 -26.53 -11.70
CA THR A 228 2.62 -26.57 -10.52
C THR A 228 2.11 -27.69 -9.62
N ALA A 229 3.00 -28.54 -9.15
CA ALA A 229 2.68 -29.72 -8.36
C ALA A 229 3.48 -29.80 -7.05
N LEU A 230 3.23 -30.80 -6.23
CA LEU A 230 3.78 -30.96 -4.89
C LEU A 230 5.33 -30.94 -4.87
N GLU A 231 6.01 -31.48 -5.89
CA GLU A 231 7.48 -31.49 -5.98
C GLU A 231 8.11 -30.09 -5.92
N SER A 232 7.38 -29.06 -6.35
CA SER A 232 7.84 -27.68 -6.39
C SER A 232 7.39 -26.84 -5.18
N SER A 233 6.67 -27.41 -4.21
CA SER A 233 6.16 -26.73 -3.03
C SER A 233 6.67 -27.38 -1.73
N SER A 234 7.79 -26.88 -1.22
CA SER A 234 8.35 -27.34 0.06
C SER A 234 7.38 -27.12 1.23
N GLU A 235 6.56 -26.05 1.16
CA GLU A 235 5.56 -25.74 2.17
C GLU A 235 4.46 -26.81 2.22
N LEU A 236 3.92 -27.23 1.08
CA LEU A 236 2.94 -28.32 1.05
C LEU A 236 3.56 -29.67 1.40
N GLN A 237 4.82 -29.93 0.99
CA GLN A 237 5.52 -31.15 1.40
C GLN A 237 5.65 -31.27 2.91
N ALA A 238 5.86 -30.14 3.63
CA ALA A 238 5.92 -30.10 5.07
C ALA A 238 4.55 -30.46 5.71
N VAL A 239 3.45 -29.88 5.20
CA VAL A 239 2.09 -30.18 5.65
C VAL A 239 1.75 -31.66 5.44
N PHE A 240 2.05 -32.20 4.25
CA PHE A 240 1.86 -33.63 3.99
C PHE A 240 2.70 -34.51 4.90
N ARG A 241 3.93 -34.12 5.17
CA ARG A 241 4.80 -34.87 6.07
C ARG A 241 4.22 -34.94 7.49
N GLU A 242 3.75 -33.82 8.03
CA GLU A 242 3.11 -33.80 9.35
C GLU A 242 1.87 -34.69 9.37
N HIS A 243 0.99 -34.56 8.41
CA HIS A 243 -0.20 -35.39 8.26
C HIS A 243 0.13 -36.87 8.13
N ASN A 244 1.05 -37.22 7.26
CA ASN A 244 1.41 -38.60 6.94
C ASN A 244 2.06 -39.33 8.13
N LEU A 245 2.89 -38.64 8.90
CA LEU A 245 3.49 -39.20 10.12
C LEU A 245 2.52 -39.32 11.27
N ALA A 246 1.58 -38.37 11.44
CA ALA A 246 0.58 -38.40 12.50
C ALA A 246 -0.41 -39.55 12.34
N THR A 247 -0.75 -39.95 11.10
CA THR A 247 -1.81 -40.94 10.82
C THR A 247 -1.29 -42.37 10.65
N THR A 248 -0.02 -42.59 10.48
CA THR A 248 0.58 -43.95 10.39
C THR A 248 0.52 -44.73 11.68
N GLY A 249 0.11 -44.13 12.81
CA GLY A 249 0.11 -44.79 14.13
C GLY A 249 1.52 -45.15 14.63
N THR A 250 2.53 -44.81 13.89
CA THR A 250 3.83 -44.59 14.49
C THR A 250 3.69 -43.28 15.25
N GLU A 251 3.80 -43.33 16.61
CA GLU A 251 4.39 -42.16 17.27
C GLU A 251 5.53 -41.71 16.37
N PRO A 252 5.68 -40.38 16.07
CA PRO A 252 6.89 -39.92 15.42
C PRO A 252 8.00 -40.71 16.11
N PRO A 253 8.81 -41.49 15.39
CA PRO A 253 9.75 -42.45 16.02
C PRO A 253 10.29 -41.70 17.19
N PRO A 254 10.18 -42.27 18.45
CA PRO A 254 10.43 -41.51 19.67
C PRO A 254 11.65 -40.70 19.33
N VAL A 255 11.51 -39.36 19.41
CA VAL A 255 12.58 -38.42 18.98
C VAL A 255 13.80 -39.14 19.46
N ASP A 256 14.54 -39.73 18.50
CA ASP A 256 15.68 -40.53 18.89
C ASP A 256 16.50 -39.53 19.69
N THR A 257 16.52 -39.72 21.03
CA THR A 257 17.29 -38.86 21.92
C THR A 257 18.78 -39.03 21.61
N SER A 258 19.12 -39.87 20.63
CA SER A 258 20.42 -39.95 19.94
C SER A 258 20.58 -38.88 18.82
N ASP A 259 19.53 -38.18 18.40
CA ASP A 259 19.62 -37.09 17.41
C ASP A 259 19.96 -35.72 18.01
N THR A 260 20.39 -35.64 19.23
CA THR A 260 21.03 -34.45 19.79
C THR A 260 22.54 -34.55 19.52
N LEU A 261 23.03 -33.64 18.72
CA LEU A 261 24.47 -33.47 18.51
C LEU A 261 25.03 -32.57 19.61
N TYR A 262 26.03 -33.04 20.28
CA TYR A 262 26.66 -32.29 21.37
C TYR A 262 28.05 -31.82 20.93
N GLY A 263 28.31 -30.55 21.12
CA GLY A 263 29.64 -29.96 20.94
C GLY A 263 30.52 -30.09 22.18
N THR A 264 31.55 -29.30 22.17
CA THR A 264 32.56 -29.23 23.23
C THR A 264 32.59 -27.82 23.86
N SER A 265 33.66 -27.42 24.47
CA SER A 265 33.92 -26.02 24.87
C SER A 265 34.82 -25.27 23.85
N GLY A 266 34.99 -25.79 22.67
CA GLY A 266 35.78 -25.22 21.57
C GLY A 266 34.95 -25.16 20.30
N ASP A 267 35.46 -24.49 19.28
CA ASP A 267 34.74 -24.24 18.02
C ASP A 267 34.31 -25.57 17.33
N ASP A 268 33.00 -25.81 17.24
CA ASP A 268 32.40 -27.02 16.68
C ASP A 268 31.64 -26.72 15.37
N VAL A 269 31.44 -27.75 14.56
CA VAL A 269 30.67 -27.67 13.30
C VAL A 269 29.61 -28.76 13.30
N PHE A 270 28.34 -28.34 13.17
CA PHE A 270 27.19 -29.23 13.16
C PHE A 270 26.52 -29.26 11.77
N HIS A 271 26.00 -30.43 11.40
CA HIS A 271 25.15 -30.62 10.23
C HIS A 271 23.83 -31.23 10.64
N GLY A 272 22.74 -30.50 10.45
CA GLY A 272 21.39 -30.82 10.92
C GLY A 272 20.57 -31.66 9.93
N ALA A 273 21.18 -32.45 9.06
CA ALA A 273 20.47 -33.25 8.07
C ALA A 273 19.54 -34.27 8.73
N GLY A 274 18.24 -33.95 8.91
CA GLY A 274 17.26 -34.89 9.41
C GLY A 274 16.46 -34.45 10.65
N GLY A 275 16.56 -33.19 11.08
CA GLY A 275 15.83 -32.64 12.23
C GLY A 275 16.54 -32.83 13.56
N HIS A 276 17.81 -32.47 13.61
CA HIS A 276 18.65 -32.58 14.80
C HIS A 276 18.49 -31.42 15.77
N THR A 277 18.66 -31.72 17.06
CA THR A 277 18.96 -30.69 18.07
C THR A 277 20.47 -30.61 18.23
N MET A 278 21.04 -29.45 17.96
CA MET A 278 22.50 -29.20 17.99
C MET A 278 22.80 -28.29 19.19
N ILE A 279 23.68 -28.74 20.10
CA ILE A 279 24.04 -28.02 21.33
C ILE A 279 25.53 -27.75 21.32
N GLY A 280 25.93 -26.47 21.14
CA GLY A 280 27.33 -26.10 20.98
C GLY A 280 28.10 -26.00 22.30
N TYR A 281 27.46 -25.49 23.36
CA TYR A 281 28.03 -25.19 24.68
C TYR A 281 28.96 -23.97 24.70
N GLY A 282 30.11 -24.01 24.11
CA GLY A 282 31.07 -22.89 24.11
C GLY A 282 32.09 -23.06 23.01
N GLY A 283 32.64 -21.95 22.56
CA GLY A 283 33.44 -21.84 21.35
C GLY A 283 32.69 -21.01 20.32
N ASN A 284 33.27 -20.83 19.12
CA ASN A 284 32.56 -20.14 18.04
C ASN A 284 32.00 -21.20 17.09
N ASP A 285 30.75 -21.57 17.30
CA ASP A 285 30.16 -22.74 16.69
C ASP A 285 29.49 -22.43 15.34
N THR A 286 29.39 -23.44 14.47
CA THR A 286 28.74 -23.32 13.18
C THR A 286 27.67 -24.40 13.02
N TYR A 287 26.45 -23.98 12.84
CA TYR A 287 25.28 -24.81 12.64
C TYR A 287 24.83 -24.76 11.19
N TYR A 288 24.92 -25.87 10.46
CA TYR A 288 24.29 -26.00 9.14
C TYR A 288 22.89 -26.54 9.34
N VAL A 289 21.89 -25.71 9.03
CA VAL A 289 20.47 -26.05 9.06
C VAL A 289 20.05 -26.47 7.65
N GLU A 290 19.70 -27.73 7.53
CA GLU A 290 19.38 -28.40 6.26
C GLU A 290 17.97 -28.97 6.25
N ASP A 291 17.33 -29.05 7.45
CA ASP A 291 15.94 -29.46 7.65
C ASP A 291 15.20 -28.41 8.51
N VAL A 292 13.95 -28.14 8.20
CA VAL A 292 13.12 -27.14 8.92
C VAL A 292 12.89 -27.49 10.42
N ARG A 293 13.17 -28.74 10.80
CA ARG A 293 13.05 -29.23 12.20
C ARG A 293 14.34 -29.09 12.99
N ASP A 294 15.45 -28.73 12.34
CA ASP A 294 16.71 -28.53 13.03
C ASP A 294 16.57 -27.42 14.07
N LYS A 295 17.22 -27.60 15.20
CA LYS A 295 17.24 -26.64 16.29
C LYS A 295 18.67 -26.50 16.79
N GLU A 296 19.12 -25.28 16.90
CA GLU A 296 20.35 -24.90 17.58
C GLU A 296 20.03 -24.47 19.02
N ILE A 297 20.89 -24.86 19.94
CA ILE A 297 20.82 -24.43 21.33
C ILE A 297 22.18 -23.89 21.74
N GLU A 298 22.21 -22.59 21.96
CA GLU A 298 23.36 -21.88 22.50
C GLU A 298 23.05 -21.18 23.80
N ALA A 299 23.95 -21.32 24.75
CA ALA A 299 23.86 -20.63 26.04
C ALA A 299 24.41 -19.22 25.95
N ALA A 300 23.88 -18.30 26.76
CA ALA A 300 24.38 -16.94 26.81
C ALA A 300 25.88 -16.91 27.18
N GLY A 301 26.69 -16.26 26.29
CA GLY A 301 28.14 -16.17 26.44
C GLY A 301 28.90 -17.41 25.99
N GLY A 302 28.26 -18.28 25.16
CA GLY A 302 28.87 -19.47 24.56
C GLY A 302 30.01 -19.14 23.64
N GLY A 303 29.90 -18.06 22.87
CA GLY A 303 30.92 -17.68 21.87
C GLY A 303 30.46 -16.61 20.92
N THR A 304 30.83 -16.74 19.67
CA THR A 304 30.27 -16.02 18.53
C THR A 304 29.82 -17.04 17.50
N ASP A 305 28.53 -17.31 17.48
CA ASP A 305 27.95 -18.46 16.88
C ASP A 305 27.18 -18.12 15.61
N LYS A 306 27.12 -19.08 14.67
CA LYS A 306 26.50 -18.82 13.37
C LYS A 306 25.65 -19.99 12.91
N VAL A 307 24.48 -19.67 12.40
CA VAL A 307 23.58 -20.57 11.72
C VAL A 307 23.64 -20.29 10.22
N LEU A 308 23.88 -21.33 9.42
CA LEU A 308 23.90 -21.31 7.96
C LEU A 308 22.77 -22.18 7.42
N ALA A 309 21.69 -21.55 6.96
CA ALA A 309 20.46 -22.23 6.58
C ALA A 309 20.36 -22.47 5.07
N SER A 310 20.03 -23.67 4.66
CA SER A 310 19.66 -24.03 3.29
C SER A 310 18.13 -24.11 3.09
N VAL A 311 17.37 -23.98 4.19
CA VAL A 311 15.90 -23.95 4.25
C VAL A 311 15.46 -22.75 5.10
N SER A 312 14.19 -22.36 5.02
CA SER A 312 13.65 -21.32 5.92
C SER A 312 13.79 -21.74 7.37
N HIS A 313 14.27 -20.84 8.21
CA HIS A 313 14.62 -21.16 9.60
C HIS A 313 14.27 -20.03 10.57
N ALA A 314 13.90 -20.43 11.77
CA ALA A 314 13.69 -19.53 12.89
C ALA A 314 14.56 -19.99 14.08
N LEU A 315 15.37 -19.07 14.61
CA LEU A 315 16.22 -19.36 15.74
C LEU A 315 15.40 -19.80 16.96
N ALA A 316 15.90 -20.79 17.68
CA ALA A 316 15.28 -21.22 18.91
C ALA A 316 15.23 -20.09 19.94
N ALA A 317 14.11 -19.96 20.65
CA ALA A 317 13.99 -18.95 21.69
C ALA A 317 15.04 -19.20 22.80
N GLY A 318 15.82 -18.15 23.11
CA GLY A 318 16.87 -18.23 24.15
C GLY A 318 18.22 -18.78 23.67
N SER A 319 18.37 -19.14 22.40
CA SER A 319 19.64 -19.49 21.76
C SER A 319 20.39 -18.21 21.38
N GLU A 320 21.57 -17.96 21.96
CA GLU A 320 22.39 -16.77 21.67
C GLU A 320 23.22 -17.02 20.40
N ILE A 321 22.69 -16.62 19.26
CA ILE A 321 23.32 -16.72 17.93
C ILE A 321 23.53 -15.31 17.38
N GLU A 322 24.75 -14.99 16.98
CA GLU A 322 25.09 -13.65 16.45
C GLU A 322 24.91 -13.55 14.95
N LEU A 323 25.03 -14.66 14.21
CA LEU A 323 24.82 -14.66 12.76
C LEU A 323 23.83 -15.74 12.34
N LEU A 324 22.73 -15.31 11.75
CA LEU A 324 21.79 -16.18 11.02
C LEU A 324 21.90 -15.84 9.54
N ALA A 325 22.37 -16.79 8.72
CA ALA A 325 22.55 -16.54 7.29
C ALA A 325 22.07 -17.71 6.43
N THR A 326 21.77 -17.41 5.17
CA THR A 326 21.61 -18.50 4.19
C THR A 326 22.97 -19.07 3.84
N ASN A 327 23.02 -20.38 3.61
CA ASN A 327 24.26 -21.06 3.30
C ASN A 327 24.79 -20.75 1.86
N SER A 328 23.94 -20.15 1.01
CA SER A 328 24.27 -19.74 -0.37
C SER A 328 23.76 -18.33 -0.67
N PRO A 329 24.55 -17.28 -0.45
CA PRO A 329 24.13 -15.90 -0.70
C PRO A 329 23.72 -15.60 -2.15
N SER A 330 24.24 -16.35 -3.12
CA SER A 330 23.88 -16.24 -4.55
C SER A 330 22.71 -17.13 -4.96
N GLY A 331 22.16 -17.92 -4.04
CA GLY A 331 20.98 -18.76 -4.28
C GLY A 331 19.75 -17.90 -4.55
N THR A 332 18.91 -18.29 -5.52
CA THR A 332 17.69 -17.55 -5.90
C THR A 332 16.41 -18.16 -5.33
N THR A 333 16.51 -19.26 -4.60
CA THR A 333 15.37 -19.82 -3.86
C THR A 333 15.10 -18.96 -2.64
N ALA A 334 13.86 -18.56 -2.44
CA ALA A 334 13.46 -17.78 -1.28
C ALA A 334 13.67 -18.59 0.01
N ILE A 335 14.46 -18.06 0.94
CA ILE A 335 14.72 -18.64 2.26
C ILE A 335 14.38 -17.58 3.30
N ASN A 336 13.35 -17.83 4.10
CA ASN A 336 12.92 -16.90 5.13
C ASN A 336 13.69 -17.13 6.42
N LEU A 337 14.11 -16.04 7.06
CA LEU A 337 14.94 -16.09 8.26
C LEU A 337 14.26 -15.32 9.39
N THR A 338 14.10 -15.97 10.53
CA THR A 338 13.55 -15.36 11.74
C THR A 338 14.55 -15.46 12.88
N GLY A 339 14.93 -14.34 13.45
CA GLY A 339 15.79 -14.26 14.64
C GLY A 339 15.08 -14.64 15.93
N ASN A 340 15.55 -14.10 17.05
CA ASN A 340 14.93 -14.30 18.37
C ASN A 340 15.02 -13.01 19.22
N ALA A 341 15.15 -13.11 20.54
CA ALA A 341 15.18 -11.94 21.42
C ALA A 341 16.56 -11.26 21.57
N PHE A 342 17.60 -11.84 20.98
CA PHE A 342 18.97 -11.29 21.02
C PHE A 342 19.23 -10.45 19.77
N ALA A 343 20.29 -9.67 19.79
CA ALA A 343 20.71 -8.87 18.63
C ALA A 343 21.50 -9.75 17.65
N GLN A 344 20.98 -9.88 16.42
CA GLN A 344 21.60 -10.70 15.37
C GLN A 344 22.05 -9.90 14.16
N THR A 345 22.97 -10.48 13.42
CA THR A 345 23.16 -10.18 11.99
C THR A 345 22.43 -11.24 11.18
N ILE A 346 21.45 -10.83 10.34
CA ILE A 346 20.66 -11.76 9.53
C ILE A 346 20.92 -11.49 8.05
N GLN A 347 21.28 -12.54 7.31
CA GLN A 347 21.71 -12.43 5.93
C GLN A 347 20.94 -13.42 5.04
N GLY A 348 20.13 -12.90 4.14
CA GLY A 348 19.38 -13.65 3.13
C GLY A 348 20.23 -14.16 1.97
N ASN A 349 19.64 -14.24 0.79
CA ASN A 349 20.30 -14.64 -0.45
C ASN A 349 19.75 -13.80 -1.65
N ALA A 350 20.05 -14.20 -2.89
CA ALA A 350 19.51 -13.51 -4.07
C ALA A 350 18.07 -13.91 -4.44
N GLY A 351 17.33 -14.56 -3.55
CA GLY A 351 15.89 -14.85 -3.66
C GLY A 351 15.07 -13.89 -2.82
N ALA A 352 13.77 -13.77 -3.10
CA ALA A 352 12.88 -12.90 -2.33
C ALA A 352 12.67 -13.42 -0.90
N ASN A 353 13.38 -12.85 0.06
CA ASN A 353 13.40 -13.29 1.46
C ASN A 353 12.38 -12.53 2.33
N VAL A 354 11.88 -13.20 3.34
CA VAL A 354 11.22 -12.57 4.49
C VAL A 354 12.17 -12.66 5.68
N ILE A 355 12.60 -11.51 6.18
CA ILE A 355 13.55 -11.41 7.28
C ILE A 355 12.89 -10.70 8.46
N ASN A 356 12.87 -11.37 9.60
CA ASN A 356 12.29 -10.87 10.84
C ASN A 356 13.29 -11.05 11.99
N GLY A 357 13.84 -9.96 12.52
CA GLY A 357 14.79 -10.02 13.62
C GLY A 357 14.14 -10.43 14.95
N LEU A 358 12.85 -10.16 15.13
CA LEU A 358 12.18 -10.17 16.42
C LEU A 358 12.86 -9.18 17.40
N GLY A 359 12.88 -9.51 18.70
CA GLY A 359 13.49 -8.61 19.68
C GLY A 359 15.01 -8.55 19.52
N GLY A 360 15.59 -7.47 20.04
CA GLY A 360 17.02 -7.22 19.85
C GLY A 360 17.23 -5.93 19.05
N ALA A 361 18.44 -5.72 18.62
CA ALA A 361 18.78 -4.63 17.70
C ALA A 361 19.52 -5.28 16.51
N ASP A 362 18.75 -5.64 15.50
CA ASP A 362 19.18 -6.54 14.44
C ASP A 362 19.73 -5.82 13.21
N MET A 363 20.72 -6.43 12.57
CA MET A 363 21.23 -5.99 11.29
C MET A 363 20.84 -6.99 10.20
N MET A 364 19.90 -6.59 9.33
CA MET A 364 19.28 -7.44 8.33
C MET A 364 19.70 -7.04 6.93
N SER A 365 20.04 -8.01 6.07
CA SER A 365 20.37 -7.81 4.65
C SER A 365 19.84 -8.95 3.80
N GLY A 366 19.03 -8.63 2.78
CA GLY A 366 18.45 -9.62 1.85
C GLY A 366 19.37 -9.97 0.69
N TYR A 367 20.25 -9.06 0.30
CA TYR A 367 21.14 -9.06 -0.86
C TYR A 367 20.44 -8.81 -2.19
N GLY A 368 19.72 -9.75 -2.74
CA GLY A 368 19.02 -9.60 -4.01
C GLY A 368 17.67 -10.30 -3.95
N GLY A 369 16.77 -9.89 -4.81
CA GLY A 369 15.39 -10.34 -4.73
C GLY A 369 14.47 -9.17 -4.32
N ASN A 370 13.22 -9.45 -4.05
CA ASN A 370 12.30 -8.45 -3.51
C ASN A 370 12.03 -8.79 -2.04
N ASP A 371 12.81 -8.20 -1.15
CA ASP A 371 12.88 -8.62 0.22
C ASP A 371 11.89 -7.89 1.13
N THR A 372 11.49 -8.55 2.22
CA THR A 372 10.61 -7.99 3.24
C THR A 372 11.28 -8.06 4.60
N TYR A 373 11.48 -6.91 5.21
CA TYR A 373 12.05 -6.75 6.55
C TYR A 373 10.98 -6.37 7.55
N TYR A 374 10.86 -7.13 8.63
CA TYR A 374 10.06 -6.74 9.78
C TYR A 374 10.95 -6.07 10.83
N VAL A 375 10.53 -4.88 11.26
CA VAL A 375 11.22 -4.06 12.24
C VAL A 375 10.29 -3.88 13.45
N ASP A 376 10.68 -4.42 14.59
CA ASP A 376 9.97 -4.29 15.86
C ASP A 376 10.79 -3.64 16.98
N ASN A 377 12.05 -3.34 16.72
CA ASN A 377 12.95 -2.62 17.59
C ASN A 377 13.55 -1.38 16.90
N ALA A 378 13.66 -0.28 17.61
CA ALA A 378 14.22 0.96 17.06
C ALA A 378 15.73 0.87 16.72
N GLY A 379 16.41 -0.17 17.20
CA GLY A 379 17.81 -0.47 16.88
C GLY A 379 18.01 -1.26 15.60
N ASP A 380 16.95 -1.82 15.04
CA ASP A 380 16.99 -2.63 13.82
C ASP A 380 17.46 -1.83 12.62
N ARG A 381 18.16 -2.50 11.72
CA ARG A 381 18.68 -1.92 10.48
C ARG A 381 18.47 -2.87 9.30
N ALA A 382 17.64 -2.45 8.35
CA ALA A 382 17.57 -3.08 7.03
C ALA A 382 18.61 -2.43 6.10
N ILE A 383 19.46 -3.23 5.51
CA ILE A 383 20.57 -2.77 4.65
C ILE A 383 20.45 -3.42 3.28
N GLU A 384 20.21 -2.59 2.27
CA GLU A 384 20.11 -3.02 0.88
C GLU A 384 21.08 -2.29 -0.05
N ALA A 385 21.63 -3.04 -1.00
CA ALA A 385 22.51 -2.49 -2.03
C ALA A 385 21.72 -1.96 -3.23
N VAL A 386 22.34 -1.08 -4.01
CA VAL A 386 21.77 -0.61 -5.29
C VAL A 386 21.47 -1.79 -6.21
N GLY A 387 20.21 -1.91 -6.62
CA GLY A 387 19.76 -2.96 -7.54
C GLY A 387 19.57 -4.33 -6.86
N GLY A 388 19.38 -4.35 -5.54
CA GLY A 388 18.99 -5.53 -4.78
C GLY A 388 17.62 -6.05 -5.18
N GLY A 389 16.68 -5.15 -5.47
CA GLY A 389 15.30 -5.52 -5.83
C GLY A 389 14.32 -4.38 -5.66
N ASN A 390 13.08 -4.72 -5.34
CA ASN A 390 12.09 -3.80 -4.79
C ASN A 390 11.80 -4.24 -3.35
N ASP A 391 12.45 -3.58 -2.42
CA ASP A 391 12.53 -4.02 -1.04
C ASP A 391 11.63 -3.21 -0.11
N LYS A 392 11.14 -3.84 0.94
CA LYS A 392 10.20 -3.20 1.84
C LYS A 392 10.52 -3.46 3.31
N VAL A 393 10.41 -2.40 4.08
CA VAL A 393 10.47 -2.42 5.54
C VAL A 393 9.06 -2.24 6.10
N LEU A 394 8.64 -3.16 6.95
CA LEU A 394 7.38 -3.14 7.69
C LEU A 394 7.68 -2.92 9.18
N ALA A 395 7.41 -1.72 9.67
CA ALA A 395 7.76 -1.30 11.03
C ALA A 395 6.56 -1.36 11.99
N SER A 396 6.74 -1.99 13.12
CA SER A 396 5.79 -1.93 14.26
C SER A 396 6.18 -0.88 15.31
N VAL A 397 7.34 -0.28 15.16
CA VAL A 397 7.87 0.83 15.97
C VAL A 397 8.36 1.97 15.08
N SER A 398 8.61 3.15 15.65
CA SER A 398 9.21 4.26 14.89
C SER A 398 10.58 3.85 14.34
N HIS A 399 10.78 4.09 13.04
CA HIS A 399 11.97 3.60 12.34
C HIS A 399 12.61 4.65 11.43
N VAL A 400 13.91 4.53 11.26
CA VAL A 400 14.73 5.39 10.40
C VAL A 400 15.56 4.51 9.48
N LEU A 401 15.36 4.62 8.17
CA LEU A 401 16.17 3.88 7.20
C LEU A 401 17.66 4.25 7.31
N SER A 402 18.50 3.24 7.20
CA SER A 402 19.96 3.44 7.18
C SER A 402 20.38 4.27 5.97
N ALA A 403 21.33 5.17 6.15
CA ALA A 403 21.87 5.95 5.06
C ALA A 403 22.53 5.03 4.02
N GLY A 404 22.18 5.22 2.75
CA GLY A 404 22.69 4.40 1.63
C GLY A 404 22.06 3.03 1.49
N SER A 405 21.04 2.69 2.27
CA SER A 405 20.20 1.50 2.04
C SER A 405 19.14 1.83 0.99
N TYR A 406 19.04 0.98 -0.02
CA TYR A 406 18.07 1.13 -1.11
C TYR A 406 16.82 0.32 -0.79
N ILE A 407 15.87 0.95 -0.12
CA ILE A 407 14.55 0.42 0.23
C ILE A 407 13.52 1.28 -0.49
N GLU A 408 12.63 0.69 -1.26
CA GLU A 408 11.62 1.42 -2.03
C GLU A 408 10.35 1.67 -1.23
N LEU A 409 10.02 0.78 -0.28
CA LEU A 409 8.85 0.95 0.59
C LEU A 409 9.23 0.89 2.07
N LEU A 410 8.94 1.97 2.78
CA LEU A 410 8.95 2.02 4.24
C LEU A 410 7.51 2.18 4.73
N ALA A 411 6.97 1.18 5.43
CA ALA A 411 5.59 1.22 5.87
C ALA A 411 5.43 0.75 7.31
N THR A 412 4.32 1.13 7.95
CA THR A 412 3.93 0.52 9.21
C THR A 412 3.40 -0.91 8.96
N ALA A 413 3.70 -1.84 9.85
CA ALA A 413 3.25 -3.22 9.74
C ALA A 413 1.71 -3.36 9.86
N ASN A 414 1.04 -2.39 10.50
CA ASN A 414 -0.41 -2.35 10.65
C ASN A 414 -0.97 -0.97 10.26
N PRO A 415 -1.43 -0.77 9.01
CA PRO A 415 -1.96 0.52 8.56
C PRO A 415 -3.20 1.00 9.30
N SER A 416 -4.00 0.12 9.89
CA SER A 416 -5.17 0.48 10.69
C SER A 416 -4.87 0.72 12.17
N GLY A 417 -3.62 0.54 12.59
CA GLY A 417 -3.17 0.80 13.96
C GLY A 417 -3.25 2.30 14.31
N THR A 418 -3.67 2.63 15.52
CA THR A 418 -3.82 4.02 16.00
C THR A 418 -2.65 4.50 16.86
N THR A 419 -1.68 3.65 17.14
CA THR A 419 -0.45 4.04 17.81
C THR A 419 0.42 4.84 16.85
N ALA A 420 0.89 6.00 17.27
CA ALA A 420 1.76 6.84 16.45
C ALA A 420 3.10 6.13 16.18
N ILE A 421 3.42 5.90 14.91
CA ILE A 421 4.68 5.33 14.45
C ILE A 421 5.31 6.32 13.47
N ASN A 422 6.47 6.85 13.84
CA ASN A 422 7.18 7.82 13.02
C ASN A 422 8.13 7.12 12.04
N LEU A 423 8.09 7.54 10.78
CA LEU A 423 8.87 6.93 9.71
C LEU A 423 9.80 7.95 9.07
N THR A 424 11.06 7.60 8.96
CA THR A 424 12.06 8.46 8.33
C THR A 424 12.81 7.71 7.25
N GLY A 425 12.74 8.19 6.04
CA GLY A 425 13.48 7.70 4.88
C GLY A 425 14.98 8.04 4.92
N ASN A 426 15.62 8.00 3.77
CA ASN A 426 17.03 8.34 3.63
C ASN A 426 17.31 9.25 2.41
N GLY A 427 18.42 9.11 1.70
CA GLY A 427 18.77 9.96 0.55
C GLY A 427 18.24 9.47 -0.80
N SER A 428 17.52 8.35 -0.86
CA SER A 428 16.90 7.80 -2.07
C SER A 428 15.41 8.14 -2.10
N GLY A 429 14.76 8.06 -3.27
CA GLY A 429 13.31 8.25 -3.35
C GLY A 429 12.56 7.02 -2.86
N GLN A 430 11.69 7.18 -1.88
CA GLN A 430 10.90 6.12 -1.27
C GLN A 430 9.40 6.35 -1.38
N THR A 431 8.64 5.27 -1.23
CA THR A 431 7.24 5.32 -0.80
C THR A 431 7.19 5.11 0.71
N ILE A 432 6.59 6.06 1.45
CA ILE A 432 6.50 5.98 2.92
C ILE A 432 5.03 5.98 3.33
N GLN A 433 4.64 4.99 4.12
CA GLN A 433 3.24 4.76 4.49
C GLN A 433 3.09 4.63 6.02
N GLY A 434 2.38 5.57 6.63
CA GLY A 434 2.04 5.57 8.05
C GLY A 434 0.95 4.58 8.43
N ASN A 435 0.16 4.93 9.44
CA ASN A 435 -1.00 4.18 9.91
C ASN A 435 -2.12 5.17 10.32
N ALA A 436 -3.21 4.68 10.94
CA ALA A 436 -4.29 5.54 11.41
C ALA A 436 -3.97 6.31 12.74
N GLY A 437 -2.72 6.36 13.16
CA GLY A 437 -2.24 7.16 14.29
C GLY A 437 -1.52 8.42 13.80
N ALA A 438 -1.35 9.42 14.68
CA ALA A 438 -0.67 10.66 14.34
C ALA A 438 0.83 10.45 14.07
N ASN A 439 1.21 10.35 12.80
CA ASN A 439 2.56 10.02 12.36
C ASN A 439 3.41 11.27 12.10
N VAL A 440 4.72 11.13 12.29
CA VAL A 440 5.71 12.04 11.73
C VAL A 440 6.44 11.32 10.61
N ILE A 441 6.27 11.80 9.38
CA ILE A 441 6.83 11.22 8.18
C ILE A 441 7.84 12.17 7.56
N ASN A 442 9.07 11.71 7.38
CA ASN A 442 10.16 12.51 6.82
C ASN A 442 10.86 11.71 5.71
N GLY A 443 10.67 12.09 4.46
CA GLY A 443 11.32 11.43 3.31
C GLY A 443 12.84 11.61 3.31
N ARG A 444 13.33 12.75 3.84
CA ARG A 444 14.68 13.24 3.62
C ARG A 444 14.93 13.46 2.13
N GLY A 445 16.22 13.36 1.70
CA GLY A 445 16.56 13.57 0.30
C GLY A 445 16.01 12.49 -0.62
N GLY A 446 15.83 12.83 -1.86
CA GLY A 446 15.17 11.98 -2.84
C GLY A 446 13.90 12.63 -3.33
N ALA A 447 13.10 11.90 -4.09
CA ALA A 447 11.75 12.32 -4.47
C ALA A 447 10.80 11.28 -3.88
N ASP A 448 10.20 11.62 -2.76
CA ASP A 448 9.46 10.69 -1.92
C ASP A 448 7.94 10.79 -2.13
N THR A 449 7.25 9.68 -1.95
CA THR A 449 5.78 9.65 -1.89
C THR A 449 5.35 9.26 -0.48
N MET A 450 4.68 10.17 0.21
CA MET A 450 4.33 10.04 1.62
C MET A 450 2.82 10.00 1.81
N THR A 451 2.33 9.08 2.64
CA THR A 451 0.91 8.92 2.99
C THR A 451 0.78 8.58 4.47
N GLY A 452 0.01 9.36 5.23
CA GLY A 452 -0.21 9.13 6.67
C GLY A 452 -1.38 8.20 6.96
N TYR A 453 -2.39 8.20 6.08
CA TYR A 453 -3.71 7.56 6.17
C TYR A 453 -4.67 8.30 7.11
N GLY A 454 -4.62 8.08 8.39
CA GLY A 454 -5.49 8.74 9.35
C GLY A 454 -4.73 9.21 10.57
N GLY A 455 -5.29 10.11 11.32
CA GLY A 455 -4.58 10.76 12.42
C GLY A 455 -4.23 12.21 12.05
N ASN A 456 -3.51 12.89 12.92
CA ASN A 456 -3.04 14.25 12.64
C ASN A 456 -1.55 14.20 12.28
N ASP A 457 -1.26 14.09 10.99
CA ASP A 457 0.06 13.75 10.50
C ASP A 457 0.95 14.97 10.24
N THR A 458 2.25 14.76 10.32
CA THR A 458 3.26 15.79 10.03
C THR A 458 4.24 15.26 8.99
N TYR A 459 4.27 15.92 7.84
CA TYR A 459 5.16 15.62 6.73
C TYR A 459 6.30 16.63 6.65
N TYR A 460 7.52 16.11 6.53
CA TYR A 460 8.68 16.93 6.20
C TYR A 460 9.05 16.76 4.74
N VAL A 461 9.09 17.87 4.02
CA VAL A 461 9.40 17.96 2.60
C VAL A 461 10.69 18.75 2.43
N ASP A 462 11.69 18.17 1.80
CA ASP A 462 12.96 18.84 1.50
C ASP A 462 13.36 18.81 0.01
N ASN A 463 12.56 18.12 -0.80
CA ASN A 463 12.77 18.01 -2.25
C ASN A 463 11.52 18.45 -3.03
N THR A 464 11.71 19.16 -4.11
CA THR A 464 10.60 19.59 -4.99
C THR A 464 9.89 18.44 -5.71
N GLY A 465 10.47 17.23 -5.72
CA GLY A 465 9.89 16.01 -6.25
C GLY A 465 9.03 15.23 -5.24
N ASP A 466 9.03 15.64 -3.97
CA ASP A 466 8.23 14.99 -2.94
C ASP A 466 6.73 15.13 -3.22
N ARG A 467 5.98 14.13 -2.80
CA ARG A 467 4.52 14.10 -2.90
C ARG A 467 3.90 13.65 -1.60
N VAL A 468 3.03 14.49 -1.06
CA VAL A 468 2.20 14.13 0.09
C VAL A 468 0.79 13.82 -0.42
N ASN A 469 0.27 12.67 -0.05
CA ASN A 469 -1.08 12.22 -0.40
C ASN A 469 -1.89 12.04 0.88
N GLU A 470 -2.89 12.90 1.10
CA GLU A 470 -3.83 12.81 2.20
C GLU A 470 -5.26 12.67 1.71
N ALA A 471 -5.97 11.70 2.29
CA ALA A 471 -7.39 11.48 1.98
C ALA A 471 -8.27 12.51 2.69
N VAL A 472 -9.41 12.84 2.08
CA VAL A 472 -10.41 13.71 2.71
C VAL A 472 -10.91 13.07 4.00
N GLY A 473 -10.75 13.80 5.11
CA GLY A 473 -11.15 13.36 6.45
C GLY A 473 -10.11 12.48 7.15
N GLY A 474 -8.85 12.45 6.65
CA GLY A 474 -7.73 11.75 7.28
C GLY A 474 -7.37 12.30 8.66
N GLY A 475 -7.52 13.61 8.86
CA GLY A 475 -7.14 14.26 10.12
C GLY A 475 -7.06 15.76 10.02
N THR A 476 -6.15 16.34 10.78
CA THR A 476 -5.68 17.72 10.64
C THR A 476 -4.17 17.66 10.40
N ASP A 477 -3.79 17.80 9.14
CA ASP A 477 -2.49 17.43 8.66
C ASP A 477 -1.63 18.62 8.28
N LYS A 478 -0.32 18.47 8.38
CA LYS A 478 0.61 19.55 8.11
C LYS A 478 1.82 19.11 7.31
N VAL A 479 2.16 19.94 6.34
CA VAL A 479 3.40 19.85 5.59
C VAL A 479 4.35 20.95 6.02
N LEU A 480 5.57 20.55 6.39
CA LEU A 480 6.68 21.42 6.75
C LEU A 480 7.75 21.34 5.68
N ALA A 481 7.90 22.40 4.88
CA ALA A 481 8.76 22.44 3.72
C ALA A 481 10.09 23.18 3.98
N SER A 482 11.20 22.58 3.61
CA SER A 482 12.51 23.23 3.56
C SER A 482 12.95 23.58 2.12
N ALA A 483 12.20 23.14 1.13
CA ALA A 483 12.29 23.50 -0.27
C ALA A 483 10.96 24.07 -0.77
N SER A 484 10.96 24.74 -1.93
CA SER A 484 9.70 25.20 -2.55
C SER A 484 8.81 23.99 -2.84
N TYR A 485 7.53 24.10 -2.48
CA TYR A 485 6.61 22.97 -2.53
C TYR A 485 5.21 23.36 -2.98
N ALA A 486 4.57 22.45 -3.70
CA ALA A 486 3.17 22.55 -4.09
C ALA A 486 2.41 21.29 -3.64
N LEU A 487 1.29 21.49 -2.95
CA LEU A 487 0.42 20.39 -2.57
C LEU A 487 -0.14 19.68 -3.79
N SER A 488 -0.22 18.35 -3.71
CA SER A 488 -0.87 17.55 -4.75
C SER A 488 -2.37 17.86 -4.80
N ALA A 489 -2.96 17.88 -5.99
CA ALA A 489 -4.41 17.95 -6.12
C ALA A 489 -5.06 16.74 -5.42
N GLY A 490 -6.16 16.95 -4.71
CA GLY A 490 -6.86 15.92 -3.93
C GLY A 490 -6.26 15.60 -2.57
N SER A 491 -5.11 16.15 -2.21
CA SER A 491 -4.47 15.96 -0.91
C SER A 491 -5.02 16.96 0.10
N GLN A 492 -5.76 16.50 1.12
CA GLN A 492 -6.32 17.38 2.14
C GLN A 492 -5.28 17.66 3.22
N ILE A 493 -4.67 18.85 3.16
CA ILE A 493 -3.70 19.35 4.14
C ILE A 493 -4.21 20.70 4.67
N GLU A 494 -4.28 20.88 5.98
CA GLU A 494 -4.77 22.13 6.59
C GLU A 494 -3.66 23.14 6.82
N LEU A 495 -2.41 22.69 7.00
CA LEU A 495 -1.29 23.59 7.20
C LEU A 495 -0.13 23.26 6.25
N LEU A 496 0.21 24.20 5.39
CA LEU A 496 1.45 24.18 4.60
C LEU A 496 2.39 25.28 5.14
N ALA A 497 3.53 24.91 5.67
CA ALA A 497 4.45 25.88 6.26
C ALA A 497 5.91 25.57 5.94
N THR A 498 6.76 26.58 6.07
CA THR A 498 8.21 26.36 6.03
C THR A 498 8.70 25.76 7.36
N THR A 499 9.71 24.89 7.30
CA THR A 499 10.30 24.25 8.50
C THR A 499 10.93 25.26 9.47
N SER A 500 11.42 26.39 8.95
CA SER A 500 12.10 27.42 9.76
C SER A 500 11.62 28.83 9.39
N PRO A 501 10.84 29.46 10.25
CA PRO A 501 10.30 30.79 10.00
C PRO A 501 11.35 31.90 9.85
N SER A 502 12.53 31.75 10.44
CA SER A 502 13.59 32.78 10.50
C SER A 502 14.61 32.71 9.34
N VAL A 503 14.53 31.67 8.51
CA VAL A 503 15.42 31.51 7.34
C VAL A 503 15.03 32.52 6.26
N SER A 504 16.03 33.21 5.70
CA SER A 504 15.85 34.22 4.65
C SER A 504 15.97 33.70 3.22
N THR A 505 16.21 32.39 3.04
CA THR A 505 16.12 31.77 1.72
C THR A 505 14.67 31.70 1.27
N ALA A 506 14.37 32.21 0.07
CA ALA A 506 13.02 32.18 -0.47
C ALA A 506 12.53 30.74 -0.67
N ILE A 507 11.41 30.41 -0.08
CA ILE A 507 10.70 29.13 -0.23
C ILE A 507 9.29 29.44 -0.70
N ASN A 508 8.95 29.03 -1.94
CA ASN A 508 7.65 29.26 -2.51
C ASN A 508 6.68 28.14 -2.12
N LEU A 509 5.46 28.51 -1.77
CA LEU A 509 4.44 27.57 -1.30
C LEU A 509 3.19 27.71 -2.15
N THR A 510 2.69 26.58 -2.65
CA THR A 510 1.44 26.52 -3.39
C THR A 510 0.50 25.52 -2.75
N GLY A 511 -0.70 25.96 -2.38
CA GLY A 511 -1.79 25.14 -1.91
C GLY A 511 -2.47 24.37 -3.04
N ASN A 512 -3.69 23.92 -2.79
CA ASN A 512 -4.49 23.18 -3.78
C ASN A 512 -5.97 23.64 -3.73
N GLU A 513 -6.91 22.79 -4.05
CA GLU A 513 -8.35 23.14 -4.08
C GLU A 513 -9.06 23.22 -2.70
N PHE A 514 -8.40 22.79 -1.62
CA PHE A 514 -8.95 22.85 -0.26
C PHE A 514 -8.55 24.15 0.45
N ALA A 515 -9.20 24.46 1.55
CA ALA A 515 -8.86 25.61 2.38
C ALA A 515 -7.65 25.30 3.27
N GLN A 516 -6.57 26.08 3.10
CA GLN A 516 -5.34 25.92 3.85
C GLN A 516 -4.95 27.14 4.68
N THR A 517 -4.12 26.91 5.69
CA THR A 517 -3.26 27.93 6.27
C THR A 517 -1.87 27.77 5.66
N ILE A 518 -1.34 28.82 5.01
CA ILE A 518 -0.02 28.78 4.36
C ILE A 518 0.92 29.77 5.03
N GLN A 519 2.09 29.32 5.47
CA GLN A 519 3.03 30.14 6.23
C GLN A 519 4.43 30.08 5.63
N GLY A 520 4.90 31.20 5.11
CA GLY A 520 6.26 31.39 4.62
C GLY A 520 7.32 31.54 5.71
N ASN A 521 8.47 32.11 5.35
CA ASN A 521 9.60 32.39 6.25
C ASN A 521 10.05 33.86 6.12
N ALA A 522 11.24 34.20 6.60
CA ALA A 522 11.80 35.55 6.48
C ALA A 522 12.45 35.83 5.10
N GLY A 523 12.25 35.00 4.10
CA GLY A 523 12.72 35.19 2.72
C GLY A 523 11.57 35.67 1.82
N ALA A 524 11.90 36.25 0.67
CA ALA A 524 10.91 36.72 -0.29
C ALA A 524 10.14 35.54 -0.92
N ASN A 525 8.98 35.21 -0.36
CA ASN A 525 8.17 34.05 -0.76
C ASN A 525 7.17 34.39 -1.88
N VAL A 526 6.90 33.42 -2.71
CA VAL A 526 5.70 33.39 -3.54
C VAL A 526 4.73 32.41 -2.94
N ILE A 527 3.57 32.91 -2.54
CA ILE A 527 2.52 32.13 -1.89
C ILE A 527 1.28 32.16 -2.75
N ASN A 528 0.82 30.99 -3.13
CA ASN A 528 -0.42 30.82 -3.90
C ASN A 528 -1.33 29.86 -3.14
N GLY A 529 -2.51 30.31 -2.72
CA GLY A 529 -3.48 29.47 -2.02
C GLY A 529 -4.02 28.34 -2.89
N GLY A 530 -4.13 28.58 -4.21
CA GLY A 530 -4.91 27.73 -5.07
C GLY A 530 -6.42 27.97 -4.84
N GLY A 531 -7.25 26.97 -5.15
CA GLY A 531 -8.67 27.07 -4.84
C GLY A 531 -8.92 26.91 -3.35
N GLY A 532 -10.11 27.26 -2.90
CA GLY A 532 -10.41 27.16 -1.47
C GLY A 532 -10.57 28.53 -0.82
N ALA A 533 -10.57 28.57 0.49
CA ALA A 533 -10.59 29.81 1.25
C ALA A 533 -9.38 29.85 2.18
N ASP A 534 -8.29 30.41 1.70
CA ASP A 534 -6.96 30.26 2.27
C ASP A 534 -6.60 31.40 3.24
N THR A 535 -5.73 31.07 4.19
CA THR A 535 -5.10 32.08 5.03
C THR A 535 -3.58 32.03 4.80
N MET A 536 -3.05 33.09 4.19
CA MET A 536 -1.67 33.19 3.73
C MET A 536 -0.89 34.21 4.55
N ALA A 537 0.32 33.86 5.01
CA ALA A 537 1.22 34.72 5.73
C ALA A 537 2.68 34.51 5.30
N GLY A 538 3.32 35.51 4.72
CA GLY A 538 4.73 35.44 4.28
C GLY A 538 5.71 35.61 5.41
N ARG A 539 5.36 36.40 6.42
CA ARG A 539 6.13 36.79 7.60
C ARG A 539 7.11 37.91 7.35
N GLY A 540 8.26 37.64 6.80
CA GLY A 540 9.22 38.68 6.46
C GLY A 540 9.83 38.45 5.09
N GLY A 541 10.38 39.48 4.48
CA GLY A 541 10.81 39.43 3.09
C GLY A 541 9.87 40.24 2.21
N ASN A 542 10.11 40.27 0.93
CA ASN A 542 9.22 40.95 -0.02
C ASN A 542 8.33 39.88 -0.70
N ASP A 543 7.16 39.65 -0.12
CA ASP A 543 6.34 38.52 -0.46
C ASP A 543 5.35 38.82 -1.59
N THR A 544 4.96 37.78 -2.32
CA THR A 544 3.94 37.87 -3.37
C THR A 544 2.86 36.83 -3.13
N TYR A 545 1.63 37.31 -2.95
CA TYR A 545 0.44 36.52 -2.72
C TYR A 545 -0.42 36.46 -3.96
N TYR A 546 -0.85 35.27 -4.34
CA TYR A 546 -1.88 35.07 -5.37
C TYR A 546 -3.21 34.75 -4.70
N VAL A 547 -4.23 35.54 -5.03
CA VAL A 547 -5.59 35.43 -4.51
C VAL A 547 -6.51 35.06 -5.68
N ASP A 548 -7.14 33.91 -5.60
CA ASP A 548 -8.10 33.45 -6.61
C ASP A 548 -9.49 33.16 -6.06
N ASN A 549 -9.66 33.27 -4.73
CA ASN A 549 -10.94 33.15 -4.04
C ASN A 549 -11.21 34.42 -3.21
N ALA A 550 -12.43 34.92 -3.27
CA ALA A 550 -12.83 36.12 -2.51
C ALA A 550 -12.79 35.96 -0.98
N ALA A 551 -12.75 34.71 -0.49
CA ALA A 551 -12.64 34.41 0.94
C ALA A 551 -11.18 34.25 1.41
N ASP A 552 -10.20 34.34 0.52
CA ASP A 552 -8.78 34.32 0.87
C ASP A 552 -8.41 35.46 1.80
N LYS A 553 -7.50 35.20 2.70
CA LYS A 553 -6.99 36.15 3.66
C LYS A 553 -5.46 36.24 3.56
N VAL A 554 -4.98 37.45 3.35
CA VAL A 554 -3.54 37.74 3.42
C VAL A 554 -3.27 38.44 4.74
N VAL A 555 -2.34 37.89 5.52
CA VAL A 555 -1.95 38.41 6.84
C VAL A 555 -0.49 38.81 6.83
N GLU A 556 -0.22 40.12 6.84
CA GLU A 556 1.13 40.66 6.92
C GLU A 556 1.33 41.54 8.14
N ALA A 557 2.46 41.32 8.82
CA ALA A 557 2.85 42.12 9.97
C ALA A 557 3.47 43.45 9.54
N VAL A 558 3.34 44.48 10.36
CA VAL A 558 3.97 45.78 10.12
C VAL A 558 5.51 45.62 10.09
N GLY A 559 6.11 46.03 8.98
CA GLY A 559 7.56 45.93 8.78
C GLY A 559 8.02 44.56 8.26
N GLY A 560 7.08 43.74 7.74
CA GLY A 560 7.37 42.45 7.11
C GLY A 560 8.21 42.57 5.86
N GLY A 561 8.01 43.61 5.08
CA GLY A 561 8.71 43.78 3.82
C GLY A 561 8.07 44.82 2.92
N THR A 562 8.16 44.59 1.62
CA THR A 562 7.38 45.27 0.60
C THR A 562 6.58 44.22 -0.16
N ASP A 563 5.33 44.12 0.18
CA ASP A 563 4.52 42.95 -0.11
C ASP A 563 3.45 43.23 -1.17
N LYS A 564 3.07 42.20 -1.92
CA LYS A 564 2.16 42.30 -3.05
C LYS A 564 1.06 41.29 -2.98
N VAL A 565 -0.16 41.75 -3.20
CA VAL A 565 -1.31 40.87 -3.46
C VAL A 565 -1.71 41.00 -4.93
N LEU A 566 -1.73 39.89 -5.62
CA LEU A 566 -2.17 39.76 -7.03
C LEU A 566 -3.49 38.95 -7.04
N ALA A 567 -4.59 39.67 -7.36
CA ALA A 567 -5.93 39.11 -7.29
C ALA A 567 -6.49 38.78 -8.68
N SER A 568 -7.04 37.59 -8.84
CA SER A 568 -7.81 37.19 -10.02
C SER A 568 -9.34 37.35 -9.82
N VAL A 569 -9.75 37.66 -8.60
CA VAL A 569 -11.11 37.92 -8.16
C VAL A 569 -11.17 39.22 -7.38
N SER A 570 -12.37 39.75 -7.09
CA SER A 570 -12.52 40.90 -6.19
C SER A 570 -12.01 40.57 -4.79
N HIS A 571 -11.18 41.45 -4.25
CA HIS A 571 -10.49 41.24 -2.99
C HIS A 571 -10.40 42.48 -2.11
N ALA A 572 -10.48 42.29 -0.82
CA ALA A 572 -10.27 43.32 0.17
C ALA A 572 -9.18 42.92 1.18
N LEU A 573 -8.20 43.80 1.36
CA LEU A 573 -7.16 43.57 2.35
C LEU A 573 -7.70 43.54 3.76
N LEU A 574 -7.20 42.65 4.61
CA LEU A 574 -7.57 42.61 6.01
C LEU A 574 -7.10 43.90 6.72
N ALA A 575 -7.91 44.37 7.66
CA ALA A 575 -7.51 45.45 8.55
C ALA A 575 -6.24 45.04 9.32
N GLY A 576 -5.21 45.87 9.27
CA GLY A 576 -3.93 45.60 9.94
C GLY A 576 -2.91 44.76 9.18
N SER A 577 -3.24 44.25 7.98
CA SER A 577 -2.29 43.61 7.08
C SER A 577 -1.53 44.68 6.28
N GLN A 578 -0.23 44.79 6.45
CA GLN A 578 0.58 45.78 5.74
C GLN A 578 0.98 45.25 4.36
N ILE A 579 0.31 45.71 3.33
CA ILE A 579 0.55 45.37 1.92
C ILE A 579 0.77 46.67 1.17
N GLU A 580 1.85 46.74 0.38
CA GLU A 580 2.17 47.96 -0.37
C GLU A 580 1.60 47.97 -1.79
N LEU A 581 1.33 46.76 -2.36
CA LEU A 581 0.71 46.66 -3.70
C LEU A 581 -0.46 45.68 -3.65
N LEU A 582 -1.65 46.17 -3.99
CA LEU A 582 -2.83 45.36 -4.29
C LEU A 582 -3.14 45.52 -5.77
N ALA A 583 -3.01 44.47 -6.56
CA ALA A 583 -3.23 44.56 -8.01
C ALA A 583 -3.98 43.35 -8.57
N THR A 584 -4.53 43.50 -9.77
CA THR A 584 -5.06 42.36 -10.50
C THR A 584 -3.95 41.54 -11.11
N THR A 585 -4.09 40.19 -11.14
CA THR A 585 -3.11 39.30 -11.77
C THR A 585 -2.90 39.55 -13.27
N ASN A 586 -3.92 40.03 -13.94
CA ASN A 586 -3.88 40.36 -15.38
C ASN A 586 -4.35 41.78 -15.63
N PRO A 587 -3.44 42.78 -15.77
CA PRO A 587 -3.80 44.16 -16.04
C PRO A 587 -4.56 44.37 -17.34
N SER A 588 -4.41 43.48 -18.32
CA SER A 588 -5.12 43.52 -19.60
C SER A 588 -6.46 42.79 -19.61
N GLY A 589 -6.83 42.18 -18.46
CA GLY A 589 -8.08 41.47 -18.30
C GLY A 589 -9.29 42.43 -18.33
N THR A 590 -10.41 41.97 -18.90
CA THR A 590 -11.64 42.77 -19.05
C THR A 590 -12.72 42.42 -18.03
N SER A 591 -12.47 41.45 -17.13
CA SER A 591 -13.39 41.12 -16.05
C SER A 591 -13.38 42.24 -15.00
N ALA A 592 -14.55 42.61 -14.50
CA ALA A 592 -14.65 43.56 -13.39
C ALA A 592 -14.11 42.91 -12.09
N ILE A 593 -12.99 43.44 -11.58
CA ILE A 593 -12.35 42.99 -10.35
C ILE A 593 -12.28 44.22 -9.42
N ASN A 594 -12.96 44.13 -8.28
CA ASN A 594 -13.00 45.23 -7.30
C ASN A 594 -11.88 45.02 -6.28
N LEU A 595 -11.16 46.10 -5.98
CA LEU A 595 -10.01 46.06 -5.06
C LEU A 595 -10.21 47.05 -3.92
N THR A 596 -10.14 46.59 -2.70
CA THR A 596 -10.27 47.40 -1.49
C THR A 596 -9.00 47.27 -0.63
N GLY A 597 -8.31 48.37 -0.44
CA GLY A 597 -7.17 48.48 0.49
C GLY A 597 -7.61 48.50 1.96
N ASN A 598 -6.73 49.01 2.83
CA ASN A 598 -7.05 49.12 4.26
C ASN A 598 -6.57 50.46 4.84
N ALA A 599 -6.04 50.49 6.07
CA ALA A 599 -5.64 51.76 6.70
C ALA A 599 -4.19 52.19 6.46
N PHE A 600 -3.40 51.40 5.71
CA PHE A 600 -2.05 51.74 5.34
C PHE A 600 -1.99 52.40 3.94
N ALA A 601 -0.91 53.05 3.61
CA ALA A 601 -0.70 53.59 2.25
C ALA A 601 -0.36 52.48 1.27
N GLN A 602 -1.18 52.29 0.23
CA GLN A 602 -1.03 51.26 -0.78
C GLN A 602 -0.93 51.85 -2.20
N THR A 603 -0.39 51.04 -3.12
CA THR A 603 -0.69 51.15 -4.53
C THR A 603 -1.78 50.16 -4.90
N VAL A 604 -2.93 50.63 -5.42
CA VAL A 604 -4.04 49.78 -5.84
C VAL A 604 -4.20 49.88 -7.35
N GLN A 605 -4.10 48.73 -8.06
CA GLN A 605 -4.12 48.71 -9.55
C GLN A 605 -5.16 47.72 -10.07
N GLY A 606 -6.15 48.26 -10.77
CA GLY A 606 -7.16 47.48 -11.48
C GLY A 606 -6.66 46.84 -12.78
N ASN A 607 -7.60 46.48 -13.65
CA ASN A 607 -7.34 45.98 -15.01
C ASN A 607 -8.12 46.80 -16.05
N THR A 608 -8.24 46.33 -17.29
CA THR A 608 -9.02 47.04 -18.34
C THR A 608 -10.53 46.79 -18.21
N GLY A 609 -11.01 46.10 -17.22
CA GLY A 609 -12.42 45.92 -16.88
C GLY A 609 -12.95 47.08 -16.02
N ALA A 610 -14.25 47.15 -15.83
CA ALA A 610 -14.88 48.17 -14.97
C ALA A 610 -14.65 47.84 -13.49
N ASN A 611 -13.67 48.46 -12.84
CA ASN A 611 -13.26 48.17 -11.48
C ASN A 611 -13.88 49.14 -10.47
N ILE A 612 -14.15 48.66 -9.25
CA ILE A 612 -14.36 49.49 -8.07
C ILE A 612 -13.05 49.48 -7.28
N ILE A 613 -12.43 50.64 -7.13
CA ILE A 613 -11.13 50.80 -6.46
C ILE A 613 -11.33 51.68 -5.25
N ASN A 614 -11.02 51.12 -4.08
CA ASN A 614 -11.08 51.81 -2.81
C ASN A 614 -9.73 51.68 -2.10
N GLY A 615 -9.00 52.77 -1.88
CA GLY A 615 -7.72 52.74 -1.14
C GLY A 615 -7.91 52.42 0.33
N GLY A 616 -9.05 52.81 0.89
CA GLY A 616 -9.28 52.74 2.35
C GLY A 616 -8.76 54.00 3.04
N GLY A 617 -7.99 53.82 4.07
CA GLY A 617 -7.28 54.94 4.72
C GLY A 617 -5.79 54.92 4.38
N GLY A 618 -5.12 56.03 4.61
CA GLY A 618 -3.73 56.19 4.17
C GLY A 618 -3.64 57.13 3.00
N ALA A 619 -2.48 57.29 2.43
CA ALA A 619 -2.28 58.09 1.20
C ALA A 619 -1.98 57.12 0.05
N ASP A 620 -3.00 56.75 -0.69
CA ASP A 620 -2.95 55.67 -1.68
C ASP A 620 -2.62 56.14 -3.09
N ILE A 621 -2.10 55.26 -3.90
CA ILE A 621 -1.93 55.45 -5.33
C ILE A 621 -2.92 54.53 -6.05
N LEU A 622 -3.93 55.13 -6.69
CA LEU A 622 -5.03 54.41 -7.31
C LEU A 622 -4.90 54.48 -8.83
N THR A 623 -4.97 53.35 -9.50
CA THR A 623 -4.90 53.23 -10.98
C THR A 623 -6.01 52.31 -11.45
N GLY A 624 -6.92 52.80 -12.30
CA GLY A 624 -8.01 52.00 -12.87
C GLY A 624 -7.55 51.16 -14.06
N ASN A 625 -6.57 51.62 -14.81
CA ASN A 625 -6.12 51.24 -16.16
C ASN A 625 -7.14 51.61 -17.22
N GLY A 626 -7.98 50.75 -17.64
CA GLY A 626 -9.00 51.06 -18.64
C GLY A 626 -10.34 50.44 -18.22
N GLY A 627 -11.40 50.94 -18.80
CA GLY A 627 -12.74 50.54 -18.40
C GLY A 627 -13.58 51.72 -17.95
N ASN A 628 -14.66 51.43 -17.23
CA ASN A 628 -15.47 52.44 -16.56
C ASN A 628 -15.29 52.27 -15.05
N ASP A 629 -14.27 52.90 -14.51
CA ASP A 629 -13.84 52.64 -13.14
C ASP A 629 -14.51 53.54 -12.15
N ALA A 630 -14.66 53.05 -10.91
CA ALA A 630 -15.18 53.79 -9.80
C ALA A 630 -14.14 53.90 -8.66
N PHE A 631 -13.64 55.11 -8.41
CA PHE A 631 -12.76 55.42 -7.29
C PHE A 631 -13.56 55.83 -6.09
N VAL A 632 -13.51 55.04 -5.01
CA VAL A 632 -14.34 55.17 -3.83
C VAL A 632 -13.59 55.88 -2.69
N PHE A 633 -14.18 56.91 -2.13
CA PHE A 633 -13.70 57.63 -0.96
C PHE A 633 -14.68 57.47 0.19
N ASN A 634 -14.42 56.59 1.14
CA ASN A 634 -15.27 56.24 2.23
C ASN A 634 -14.56 56.21 3.59
N SER A 635 -13.34 56.71 3.66
CA SER A 635 -12.55 56.83 4.88
C SER A 635 -12.43 58.25 5.37
N ALA A 636 -12.10 58.43 6.66
CA ALA A 636 -12.07 59.73 7.32
C ALA A 636 -11.11 60.70 6.61
N LEU A 637 -11.55 61.93 6.30
CA LEU A 637 -10.76 62.95 5.66
C LEU A 637 -9.66 63.49 6.56
N GLY A 638 -8.48 63.78 5.99
CA GLY A 638 -7.34 64.38 6.73
C GLY A 638 -6.04 64.37 5.95
N ALA A 639 -5.04 65.05 6.44
CA ALA A 639 -3.76 65.22 5.77
C ALA A 639 -2.99 63.91 5.54
N GLY A 640 -3.28 62.85 6.31
CA GLY A 640 -2.69 61.52 6.16
C GLY A 640 -3.51 60.59 5.21
N ASN A 641 -4.56 61.08 4.59
CA ASN A 641 -5.47 60.29 3.75
C ASN A 641 -5.83 61.11 2.48
N ILE A 642 -4.82 61.39 1.69
CA ILE A 642 -4.97 62.10 0.41
C ILE A 642 -4.48 61.18 -0.71
N ASP A 643 -5.44 60.59 -1.42
CA ASP A 643 -5.12 59.60 -2.43
C ASP A 643 -4.71 60.25 -3.77
N LYS A 644 -3.91 59.54 -4.55
CA LYS A 644 -3.55 59.95 -5.89
C LYS A 644 -4.16 59.01 -6.90
N VAL A 645 -5.13 59.49 -7.68
CA VAL A 645 -5.67 58.80 -8.84
C VAL A 645 -4.84 59.15 -10.06
N THR A 646 -4.23 58.15 -10.71
CA THR A 646 -3.18 58.37 -11.71
C THR A 646 -3.69 58.50 -13.14
N ASP A 647 -4.82 57.88 -13.46
CA ASP A 647 -5.31 57.73 -14.85
C ASP A 647 -6.77 58.04 -15.06
N PHE A 648 -7.43 58.83 -14.17
CA PHE A 648 -8.83 59.16 -14.22
C PHE A 648 -9.27 59.67 -15.62
N ASN A 649 -10.18 58.95 -16.23
CA ASN A 649 -10.80 59.29 -17.51
C ASN A 649 -12.23 59.81 -17.30
N LYS A 650 -12.44 61.13 -17.36
CA LYS A 650 -13.74 61.75 -17.12
C LYS A 650 -14.91 61.26 -17.98
N LEU A 651 -14.63 60.59 -19.11
CA LEU A 651 -15.68 60.06 -19.99
C LEU A 651 -16.15 58.67 -19.60
N GLN A 652 -15.35 57.96 -18.83
CA GLN A 652 -15.58 56.56 -18.45
C GLN A 652 -15.76 56.42 -16.94
N ASP A 653 -14.90 57.09 -16.14
CA ASP A 653 -14.76 56.87 -14.73
C ASP A 653 -15.66 57.72 -13.87
N LYS A 654 -15.84 57.28 -12.59
CA LYS A 654 -16.58 57.98 -11.53
C LYS A 654 -15.74 58.09 -10.28
N ILE A 655 -15.91 59.20 -9.57
CA ILE A 655 -15.50 59.37 -8.19
C ILE A 655 -16.74 59.12 -7.33
N GLN A 656 -16.66 58.16 -6.44
CA GLN A 656 -17.72 57.80 -5.50
C GLN A 656 -17.41 58.36 -4.12
N LEU A 657 -18.34 59.13 -3.59
CA LEU A 657 -18.22 59.81 -2.29
C LEU A 657 -19.25 59.25 -1.30
N ASP A 658 -18.77 58.71 -0.17
CA ASP A 658 -19.63 58.18 0.86
C ASP A 658 -20.29 59.29 1.66
N ASP A 659 -21.64 59.34 1.74
CA ASP A 659 -22.39 60.42 2.41
C ASP A 659 -22.12 60.48 3.92
N ALA A 660 -21.69 59.41 4.56
CA ALA A 660 -21.26 59.42 5.97
C ALA A 660 -19.94 60.18 6.17
N VAL A 661 -19.06 60.25 5.16
CA VAL A 661 -17.79 60.97 5.18
C VAL A 661 -17.96 62.40 4.63
N PHE A 662 -18.65 62.51 3.50
CA PHE A 662 -18.92 63.77 2.83
C PHE A 662 -20.28 64.31 3.23
N ALA A 663 -20.37 64.62 4.50
CA ALA A 663 -21.66 64.98 5.15
C ALA A 663 -22.31 66.21 4.51
N GLY A 664 -23.58 66.11 4.21
CA GLY A 664 -24.38 67.18 3.60
C GLY A 664 -24.59 66.96 2.08
N LEU A 665 -23.82 66.06 1.42
CA LEU A 665 -24.11 65.66 0.04
C LEU A 665 -25.35 64.73 0.01
N LYS A 666 -26.08 64.77 -1.10
CA LYS A 666 -27.26 63.93 -1.30
C LYS A 666 -26.90 62.70 -2.13
N LEU A 667 -27.41 61.52 -1.71
CA LEU A 667 -27.28 60.28 -2.46
C LEU A 667 -27.67 60.42 -3.94
N GLY A 668 -26.89 59.83 -4.83
CA GLY A 668 -27.07 59.85 -6.26
C GLY A 668 -26.06 60.76 -6.97
N GLY A 669 -26.39 61.26 -8.16
CA GLY A 669 -25.48 62.18 -8.91
C GLY A 669 -25.26 63.48 -8.13
N LEU A 670 -23.99 63.96 -8.09
CA LEU A 670 -23.66 65.19 -7.42
C LEU A 670 -24.42 66.37 -8.12
N SER A 671 -25.04 67.25 -7.30
CA SER A 671 -25.66 68.50 -7.84
C SER A 671 -24.62 69.38 -8.53
N SER A 672 -25.03 70.07 -9.63
CA SER A 672 -24.15 71.05 -10.30
C SER A 672 -23.70 72.15 -9.36
N ASP A 673 -24.57 72.52 -8.39
CA ASP A 673 -24.31 73.59 -7.43
C ASP A 673 -23.31 73.15 -6.31
N ALA A 674 -23.15 71.85 -6.12
CA ALA A 674 -22.21 71.31 -5.13
C ALA A 674 -20.79 71.11 -5.69
N PHE A 675 -20.54 71.39 -6.99
CA PHE A 675 -19.25 71.25 -7.59
C PHE A 675 -18.71 72.58 -8.12
N PHE A 676 -17.49 72.91 -7.73
CA PHE A 676 -16.80 74.10 -8.24
C PHE A 676 -15.39 73.82 -8.75
N ALA A 677 -15.05 74.31 -9.95
CA ALA A 677 -13.71 74.24 -10.49
C ALA A 677 -12.94 75.54 -10.18
N GLY A 678 -12.15 75.50 -9.11
CA GLY A 678 -11.42 76.66 -8.59
C GLY A 678 -10.42 76.25 -7.48
N THR A 679 -9.86 77.27 -6.82
CA THR A 679 -8.87 77.07 -5.74
C THR A 679 -9.52 77.02 -4.33
N ALA A 680 -10.77 77.52 -4.21
CA ALA A 680 -11.58 77.52 -3.01
C ALA A 680 -13.04 77.63 -3.41
N ALA A 681 -13.96 77.31 -2.48
CA ALA A 681 -15.41 77.51 -2.65
C ALA A 681 -15.71 78.96 -3.03
N HIS A 682 -16.65 79.15 -3.91
CA HIS A 682 -17.08 80.46 -4.39
C HIS A 682 -18.42 80.87 -3.76
N ASP A 683 -19.23 79.94 -3.37
CA ASP A 683 -20.48 80.17 -2.63
C ASP A 683 -20.77 79.03 -1.58
N SER A 684 -21.89 79.17 -0.86
CA SER A 684 -22.21 78.24 0.24
C SER A 684 -22.73 76.87 -0.22
N SER A 685 -22.91 76.67 -1.52
CA SER A 685 -23.31 75.37 -2.10
C SER A 685 -22.13 74.56 -2.66
N ASP A 686 -20.97 75.18 -2.80
CA ASP A 686 -19.77 74.55 -3.32
C ASP A 686 -19.12 73.61 -2.28
N HIS A 687 -19.37 72.35 -2.37
CA HIS A 687 -18.82 71.34 -1.42
C HIS A 687 -17.68 70.56 -2.00
N ILE A 688 -17.65 70.26 -3.30
CA ILE A 688 -16.54 69.55 -3.97
C ILE A 688 -15.80 70.54 -4.85
N ILE A 689 -14.53 70.80 -4.50
CA ILE A 689 -13.69 71.82 -5.13
C ILE A 689 -12.54 71.12 -5.90
N TYR A 690 -12.44 71.40 -7.16
CA TYR A 690 -11.36 70.86 -8.01
C TYR A 690 -10.42 71.97 -8.49
N ASN A 691 -9.18 71.92 -8.05
CA ASN A 691 -8.13 72.80 -8.56
C ASN A 691 -7.46 72.20 -9.82
N SER A 692 -7.88 72.63 -10.99
CA SER A 692 -7.37 72.09 -12.27
C SER A 692 -5.90 72.33 -12.50
N SER A 693 -5.26 73.28 -11.85
CA SER A 693 -3.83 73.56 -12.00
C SER A 693 -2.93 72.60 -11.25
N THR A 694 -3.42 72.07 -10.15
CA THR A 694 -2.72 71.13 -9.23
C THR A 694 -3.28 69.72 -9.30
N GLY A 695 -4.51 69.54 -9.75
CA GLY A 695 -5.26 68.29 -9.70
C GLY A 695 -5.93 68.02 -8.34
N ALA A 696 -5.82 68.92 -7.36
CA ALA A 696 -6.36 68.73 -6.03
C ALA A 696 -7.89 68.70 -6.01
N LEU A 697 -8.46 67.66 -5.34
CA LEU A 697 -9.87 67.55 -4.99
C LEU A 697 -10.02 67.77 -3.49
N SER A 698 -10.87 68.69 -3.11
CA SER A 698 -11.13 69.03 -1.71
C SER A 698 -12.63 69.01 -1.43
N PHE A 699 -12.96 68.70 -0.17
CA PHE A 699 -14.30 68.81 0.40
C PHE A 699 -14.37 70.01 1.33
N ASP A 700 -15.38 70.84 1.13
CA ASP A 700 -15.71 71.97 2.00
C ASP A 700 -17.12 71.76 2.56
N SER A 701 -17.24 71.60 3.85
CA SER A 701 -18.52 71.22 4.49
C SER A 701 -19.53 72.37 4.58
N ASP A 702 -19.08 73.64 4.46
CA ASP A 702 -19.94 74.83 4.60
C ASP A 702 -19.73 75.87 3.46
N GLY A 703 -18.98 75.51 2.43
CA GLY A 703 -18.67 76.35 1.28
C GLY A 703 -17.84 77.57 1.66
N ILE A 704 -18.38 78.82 1.44
CA ILE A 704 -17.68 80.07 1.85
C ILE A 704 -17.79 80.31 3.35
N GLY A 705 -18.12 79.32 4.18
CA GLY A 705 -18.19 79.42 5.63
C GLY A 705 -16.85 79.53 6.30
N GLY A 706 -16.81 79.17 7.61
CA GLY A 706 -15.60 79.26 8.40
C GLY A 706 -14.80 77.97 8.45
N ALA A 707 -15.30 76.85 7.97
CA ALA A 707 -14.57 75.59 7.91
C ALA A 707 -13.48 75.63 6.79
N ALA A 708 -12.38 75.00 7.07
CA ALA A 708 -11.31 74.89 6.06
C ALA A 708 -11.61 73.70 5.12
N GLN A 709 -11.49 73.90 3.83
CA GLN A 709 -11.57 72.79 2.87
C GLN A 709 -10.50 71.73 3.13
N ILE A 710 -10.87 70.46 3.05
CA ILE A 710 -9.99 69.32 3.29
C ILE A 710 -9.72 68.58 2.00
N GLN A 711 -8.47 68.56 1.54
CA GLN A 711 -8.08 67.79 0.38
C GLN A 711 -8.21 66.28 0.71
N PHE A 712 -8.83 65.55 -0.20
CA PHE A 712 -8.99 64.08 -0.08
C PHE A 712 -8.39 63.30 -1.23
N ALA A 713 -8.22 63.97 -2.42
CA ALA A 713 -7.57 63.30 -3.54
C ALA A 713 -6.72 64.29 -4.43
N THR A 714 -5.89 63.71 -5.26
CA THR A 714 -5.15 64.39 -6.31
C THR A 714 -5.35 63.61 -7.63
N LEU A 715 -5.87 64.27 -8.64
CA LEU A 715 -5.98 63.76 -10.00
C LEU A 715 -4.89 64.34 -10.90
N SER A 716 -4.83 63.92 -12.15
CA SER A 716 -3.99 64.58 -13.16
C SER A 716 -4.40 66.04 -13.33
N PRO A 717 -3.49 67.02 -13.34
CA PRO A 717 -3.81 68.41 -13.65
C PRO A 717 -4.43 68.59 -15.05
N GLY A 718 -5.26 69.63 -15.20
CA GLY A 718 -5.86 70.01 -16.49
C GLY A 718 -7.13 69.22 -16.88
N LEU A 719 -7.65 68.37 -16.04
CA LEU A 719 -8.92 67.68 -16.32
C LEU A 719 -10.10 68.69 -16.30
N SER A 720 -11.02 68.53 -17.21
CA SER A 720 -12.28 69.31 -17.21
C SER A 720 -13.36 68.50 -16.54
N LEU A 721 -13.34 68.45 -15.20
CA LEU A 721 -14.35 67.75 -14.39
C LEU A 721 -15.66 68.55 -14.33
N THR A 722 -16.73 67.86 -14.12
CA THR A 722 -18.07 68.42 -13.86
C THR A 722 -18.72 67.61 -12.69
N ALA A 723 -19.82 68.11 -12.19
CA ALA A 723 -20.61 67.34 -11.19
C ALA A 723 -20.96 65.92 -11.66
N GLY A 724 -21.10 65.73 -12.98
CA GLY A 724 -21.33 64.39 -13.58
C GLY A 724 -20.18 63.41 -13.44
N SER A 725 -18.98 63.85 -13.01
CA SER A 725 -17.83 62.96 -12.70
C SER A 725 -18.00 62.29 -11.33
N PHE A 726 -18.99 62.70 -10.51
CA PHE A 726 -19.16 62.26 -9.15
C PHE A 726 -20.48 61.53 -8.93
N LEU A 727 -20.46 60.57 -8.00
CA LEU A 727 -21.62 59.82 -7.50
C LEU A 727 -21.55 59.81 -5.97
N VAL A 728 -22.58 60.25 -5.30
CA VAL A 728 -22.67 60.12 -3.84
C VAL A 728 -23.36 58.81 -3.49
N ILE A 729 -22.70 57.99 -2.69
CA ILE A 729 -23.10 56.61 -2.32
C ILE A 729 -23.40 56.53 -0.84
#